data_49b535321721e48a1db259a255f62cf2
#
_entry.id   49b535321721e48a1db259a255f62cf2
#
_cell.length_a   1.000
_cell.length_b   1.000
_cell.length_c   1.000
_cell.angle_alpha   90.00
_cell.angle_beta   90.00
_cell.angle_gamma   90.00
#
_symmetry.space_group_name_H-M   'P 1'
#
loop_
_entity.id
_entity.type
_entity.pdbx_description
1 polymer ?
#
loop_
_entity_poly.entity_id
_entity_poly.type
_entity_poly.pdbx_seq_one_letter_code
_entity_poly.pdbx_strand_id
1 'polypeptide(L)'
;MSREYKLEDYRNIGIMAHIDAGKTTTTERVLYHTGKIHKIGETHEGASQMDWMVQEQERGITITSAATTAYWKGKRLNIIDTPGHVDFTIEVERSLRVLDGAVAVLDAQSGVEPQTETVWRQATNYHVPRIVYVNKMDKMGANFKASVESLHKLLGANAHAIQLNIGEENHFVGIIDLVEMKAYSYDGGVDENAKEIAIPEHLKDEAHIMRAELAESLVDYDEELMTLLLEEKEVPVDILKRAIRTATISSEYFPVVCGTSFKNKGVKLMLDAIVDYLPSPLDIPPMKAYKGESEIHIPASDDEFFSALAFKVMNDPFVGNLTYFRVYSGIVSKGSYVFNSTKGEKERLSRILLMHANSRTDIDEVRTGDIAAAVGLKVTTTGDTLIDEKQKDVVLENMNFPEPVISQAIEPKTKDASEKLSLALQRLAAEDPTFKYYTDEETGQTIIAGMGELHLDIIVDRLRREFKVEVTVGAPQVSYRETITKTADVEGMHKKQSGGKGQYGHVWIKYEPNPDGGFVFIDKIVGGKIPKEYIKSIEKGLREKMAIGILAGYPMIDIKATLFDGSYHEVDSSELAYKIAASKSLTKGREALGTVLLEPIMDVAVVVPEDFFGDVMGDISRRRGQVRDNETRNDGAHVIKAYIPLSEMFGYATQLRSMTTGRGTYQMWFDHYEKLPRNLSEEIIKKRGGKLVADED
;
A
#
# COMPACT_ATOMS: atom_id res chain seq x y z
N MET A 1 19.25 29.87 -3.35
CA MET A 1 20.60 29.27 -3.16
C MET A 1 20.81 28.15 -4.17
N SER A 2 22.06 27.80 -4.54
CA SER A 2 22.31 26.62 -5.38
C SER A 2 21.96 25.34 -4.62
N ARG A 3 21.50 24.29 -5.31
CA ARG A 3 21.34 22.95 -4.70
C ARG A 3 22.67 22.47 -4.12
N GLU A 4 22.61 21.83 -2.95
CA GLU A 4 23.78 21.16 -2.35
C GLU A 4 24.13 19.88 -3.17
N TYR A 5 23.11 19.11 -3.59
CA TYR A 5 23.23 17.94 -4.45
C TYR A 5 22.42 18.17 -5.73
N LYS A 6 22.93 17.78 -6.88
CA LYS A 6 22.17 17.82 -8.13
C LYS A 6 21.01 16.81 -8.09
N LEU A 7 19.95 17.06 -8.86
CA LEU A 7 18.79 16.17 -8.88
C LEU A 7 19.13 14.75 -9.37
N GLU A 8 20.08 14.61 -10.28
CA GLU A 8 20.62 13.33 -10.74
C GLU A 8 21.34 12.52 -9.63
N ASP A 9 21.69 13.18 -8.52
CA ASP A 9 22.38 12.58 -7.38
C ASP A 9 21.43 12.12 -6.27
N TYR A 10 20.14 12.27 -6.47
CA TYR A 10 19.10 11.80 -5.52
C TYR A 10 18.73 10.35 -5.80
N ARG A 11 18.43 9.62 -4.74
CA ARG A 11 17.81 8.29 -4.78
C ARG A 11 16.70 8.26 -3.72
N ASN A 12 15.44 8.27 -4.14
CA ASN A 12 14.29 8.11 -3.27
C ASN A 12 13.90 6.63 -3.29
N ILE A 13 14.29 5.91 -2.27
CA ILE A 13 14.19 4.46 -2.25
C ILE A 13 13.36 3.94 -1.09
N GLY A 14 12.66 2.83 -1.33
CA GLY A 14 12.00 2.03 -0.29
C GLY A 14 12.73 0.73 -0.03
N ILE A 15 12.66 0.26 1.21
CA ILE A 15 13.09 -1.10 1.55
C ILE A 15 11.83 -1.90 1.85
N MET A 16 11.56 -2.91 1.01
CA MET A 16 10.42 -3.79 1.12
C MET A 16 10.86 -5.24 1.35
N ALA A 17 10.13 -5.97 2.17
CA ALA A 17 10.49 -7.33 2.54
C ALA A 17 9.30 -8.08 3.12
N HIS A 18 9.37 -9.42 3.07
CA HIS A 18 8.55 -10.26 3.94
C HIS A 18 8.90 -10.06 5.42
N ILE A 19 7.94 -10.37 6.31
CA ILE A 19 8.18 -10.40 7.76
C ILE A 19 9.39 -11.31 8.05
N ASP A 20 10.24 -10.87 8.96
CA ASP A 20 11.48 -11.56 9.34
C ASP A 20 12.55 -11.75 8.25
N ALA A 21 12.38 -11.28 7.02
CA ALA A 21 13.44 -11.31 6.01
C ALA A 21 14.66 -10.43 6.36
N GLY A 22 14.54 -9.61 7.41
CA GLY A 22 15.61 -8.75 7.93
C GLY A 22 15.60 -7.33 7.40
N LYS A 23 14.42 -6.81 7.04
CA LYS A 23 14.22 -5.45 6.55
C LYS A 23 14.81 -4.40 7.49
N THR A 24 14.31 -4.32 8.73
CA THR A 24 14.77 -3.33 9.73
C THR A 24 16.25 -3.47 10.02
N THR A 25 16.76 -4.70 10.14
CA THR A 25 18.21 -4.95 10.29
C THR A 25 19.00 -4.39 9.11
N THR A 26 18.51 -4.57 7.88
CA THR A 26 19.16 -4.02 6.67
C THR A 26 19.16 -2.51 6.69
N THR A 27 18.04 -1.87 7.02
CA THR A 27 17.93 -0.41 7.14
C THR A 27 18.86 0.14 8.21
N GLU A 28 18.95 -0.49 9.39
CA GLU A 28 19.90 -0.09 10.46
C GLU A 28 21.36 -0.19 10.00
N ARG A 29 21.73 -1.21 9.24
CA ARG A 29 23.09 -1.33 8.68
C ARG A 29 23.38 -0.27 7.62
N VAL A 30 22.40 0.06 6.78
CA VAL A 30 22.51 1.18 5.83
C VAL A 30 22.77 2.48 6.58
N LEU A 31 22.03 2.78 7.64
CA LEU A 31 22.23 3.97 8.47
C LEU A 31 23.60 3.99 9.16
N TYR A 32 24.07 2.84 9.61
CA TYR A 32 25.38 2.70 10.23
C TYR A 32 26.51 2.99 9.21
N HIS A 33 26.48 2.37 8.04
CA HIS A 33 27.53 2.57 7.02
C HIS A 33 27.54 3.97 6.43
N THR A 34 26.40 4.64 6.41
CA THR A 34 26.27 6.04 5.97
C THR A 34 26.61 7.07 7.08
N GLY A 35 27.01 6.59 8.27
CA GLY A 35 27.43 7.43 9.40
C GLY A 35 26.30 8.19 10.08
N LYS A 36 25.04 7.78 9.83
CA LYS A 36 23.85 8.41 10.47
C LYS A 36 23.63 7.93 11.89
N ILE A 37 24.03 6.71 12.21
CA ILE A 37 24.03 6.15 13.57
C ILE A 37 25.43 5.68 13.92
N HIS A 38 25.81 5.84 15.18
CA HIS A 38 27.13 5.45 15.67
C HIS A 38 27.15 4.08 16.34
N LYS A 39 25.99 3.57 16.68
CA LYS A 39 25.80 2.24 17.32
C LYS A 39 24.66 1.52 16.61
N ILE A 40 24.90 0.28 16.27
CA ILE A 40 23.91 -0.57 15.63
C ILE A 40 22.82 -0.93 16.67
N GLY A 41 21.55 -0.64 16.35
CA GLY A 41 20.40 -1.09 17.14
C GLY A 41 20.00 -2.51 16.69
N GLU A 42 19.92 -3.44 17.64
CA GLU A 42 19.40 -4.78 17.36
C GLU A 42 17.89 -4.79 17.53
N THR A 43 17.18 -5.28 16.51
CA THR A 43 15.70 -5.33 16.50
C THR A 43 15.14 -6.19 17.60
N HIS A 44 15.79 -7.32 17.90
CA HIS A 44 15.38 -8.23 18.98
C HIS A 44 15.54 -7.65 20.40
N GLU A 45 16.33 -6.60 20.53
CA GLU A 45 16.53 -5.90 21.81
C GLU A 45 15.64 -4.63 21.93
N GLY A 46 14.79 -4.36 20.93
CA GLY A 46 13.98 -3.14 20.87
C GLY A 46 14.80 -1.84 20.74
N ALA A 47 16.04 -1.95 20.25
CA ALA A 47 16.98 -0.84 20.15
C ALA A 47 17.04 -0.21 18.74
N SER A 48 16.19 -0.64 17.80
CA SER A 48 16.11 -0.08 16.45
C SER A 48 15.71 1.38 16.48
N GLN A 49 16.38 2.20 15.67
CA GLN A 49 16.04 3.61 15.50
C GLN A 49 14.86 3.85 14.57
N MET A 50 14.63 2.93 13.64
CA MET A 50 13.55 3.04 12.65
C MET A 50 12.21 2.57 13.23
N ASP A 51 12.19 1.53 14.07
CA ASP A 51 11.00 1.06 14.77
C ASP A 51 10.87 1.84 16.09
N TRP A 52 10.31 3.03 16.03
CA TRP A 52 10.26 3.97 17.16
C TRP A 52 9.01 3.82 18.04
N MET A 53 7.94 3.20 17.54
CA MET A 53 6.74 2.93 18.33
C MET A 53 6.97 1.78 19.30
N VAL A 54 6.44 1.93 20.51
CA VAL A 54 6.52 0.86 21.53
C VAL A 54 5.89 -0.44 21.01
N GLN A 55 4.81 -0.34 20.24
CA GLN A 55 4.15 -1.51 19.64
C GLN A 55 5.03 -2.20 18.58
N GLU A 56 5.81 -1.46 17.82
CA GLU A 56 6.77 -2.01 16.85
C GLU A 56 7.86 -2.79 17.57
N GLN A 57 8.41 -2.20 18.64
CA GLN A 57 9.47 -2.82 19.45
C GLN A 57 8.98 -4.06 20.20
N GLU A 58 7.80 -4.00 20.81
CA GLU A 58 7.21 -5.14 21.55
C GLU A 58 6.84 -6.31 20.63
N ARG A 59 6.40 -6.02 19.41
CA ARG A 59 5.94 -7.05 18.44
C ARG A 59 7.03 -7.48 17.45
N GLY A 60 8.12 -6.73 17.35
CA GLY A 60 9.22 -6.97 16.41
C GLY A 60 8.82 -6.76 14.94
N ILE A 61 7.79 -5.93 14.67
CA ILE A 61 7.28 -5.63 13.32
C ILE A 61 7.22 -4.12 13.10
N THR A 62 7.55 -3.67 11.91
CA THR A 62 7.32 -2.28 11.50
C THR A 62 5.84 -2.09 11.20
N ILE A 63 5.21 -1.10 11.84
CA ILE A 63 3.79 -0.76 11.69
C ILE A 63 3.64 0.45 10.80
N THR A 64 4.47 1.48 11.03
CA THR A 64 4.43 2.73 10.29
C THR A 64 5.70 2.95 9.48
N SER A 65 5.57 3.48 8.27
CA SER A 65 6.74 3.83 7.45
C SER A 65 7.54 4.96 8.13
N ALA A 66 8.86 4.82 8.15
CA ALA A 66 9.78 5.83 8.65
C ALA A 66 10.65 6.35 7.49
N ALA A 67 10.86 7.68 7.44
CA ALA A 67 11.69 8.31 6.43
C ALA A 67 13.00 8.79 7.03
N THR A 68 14.11 8.56 6.32
CA THR A 68 15.42 9.04 6.74
C THR A 68 16.25 9.46 5.53
N THR A 69 17.19 10.38 5.73
CA THR A 69 18.13 10.81 4.67
C THR A 69 19.54 10.37 5.02
N ALA A 70 20.20 9.74 4.09
CA ALA A 70 21.57 9.26 4.19
C ALA A 70 22.41 9.73 2.99
N TYR A 71 23.74 9.54 3.04
CA TYR A 71 24.65 9.95 1.98
C TYR A 71 25.62 8.81 1.69
N TRP A 72 25.79 8.47 0.41
CA TRP A 72 26.72 7.43 -0.04
C TRP A 72 27.34 7.80 -1.37
N LYS A 73 28.68 7.71 -1.46
CA LYS A 73 29.45 8.02 -2.70
C LYS A 73 28.99 9.32 -3.41
N GLY A 74 28.77 10.39 -2.65
CA GLY A 74 28.34 11.68 -3.20
C GLY A 74 26.88 11.77 -3.64
N LYS A 75 26.08 10.71 -3.42
CA LYS A 75 24.65 10.71 -3.67
C LYS A 75 23.86 10.90 -2.38
N ARG A 76 22.69 11.54 -2.49
CA ARG A 76 21.73 11.69 -1.39
C ARG A 76 20.66 10.60 -1.49
N LEU A 77 20.56 9.79 -0.45
CA LEU A 77 19.61 8.70 -0.35
C LEU A 77 18.48 9.13 0.60
N ASN A 78 17.27 9.26 0.12
CA ASN A 78 16.07 9.36 0.95
C ASN A 78 15.47 7.95 1.03
N ILE A 79 15.47 7.39 2.23
CA ILE A 79 15.08 5.99 2.47
C ILE A 79 13.76 5.99 3.21
N ILE A 80 12.77 5.27 2.69
CA ILE A 80 11.51 5.00 3.36
C ILE A 80 11.49 3.51 3.73
N ASP A 81 11.47 3.25 5.04
CA ASP A 81 11.28 1.90 5.56
C ASP A 81 9.80 1.58 5.58
N THR A 82 9.36 0.57 4.82
CA THR A 82 7.94 0.22 4.67
C THR A 82 7.56 -0.91 5.61
N PRO A 83 6.31 -0.95 6.15
CA PRO A 83 5.84 -2.10 6.90
C PRO A 83 5.93 -3.40 6.09
N GLY A 84 6.17 -4.49 6.77
CA GLY A 84 6.17 -5.82 6.16
C GLY A 84 4.87 -6.59 6.38
N HIS A 85 3.88 -6.10 7.13
CA HIS A 85 2.66 -6.85 7.48
C HIS A 85 1.48 -6.48 6.58
N VAL A 86 0.68 -7.47 6.18
CA VAL A 86 -0.43 -7.31 5.25
C VAL A 86 -1.54 -6.37 5.73
N ASP A 87 -1.78 -6.29 7.03
CA ASP A 87 -2.78 -5.36 7.60
C ASP A 87 -2.39 -3.88 7.38
N PHE A 88 -1.12 -3.63 7.04
CA PHE A 88 -0.56 -2.30 6.74
C PHE A 88 -0.21 -2.12 5.27
N THR A 89 -0.87 -2.85 4.38
CA THR A 89 -0.68 -2.77 2.91
C THR A 89 -0.76 -1.32 2.41
N ILE A 90 -1.61 -0.51 3.02
CA ILE A 90 -1.76 0.91 2.67
C ILE A 90 -0.50 1.73 2.96
N GLU A 91 0.25 1.42 4.02
CA GLU A 91 1.53 2.07 4.32
C GLU A 91 2.57 1.73 3.23
N VAL A 92 2.53 0.50 2.71
CA VAL A 92 3.37 0.07 1.59
C VAL A 92 2.98 0.84 0.32
N GLU A 93 1.70 0.90 -0.03
CA GLU A 93 1.21 1.61 -1.22
C GLU A 93 1.53 3.10 -1.17
N ARG A 94 1.29 3.76 -0.04
CA ARG A 94 1.65 5.17 0.17
C ARG A 94 3.14 5.41 -0.06
N SER A 95 3.96 4.50 0.44
CA SER A 95 5.41 4.59 0.28
C SER A 95 5.82 4.36 -1.18
N LEU A 96 5.33 3.30 -1.82
CA LEU A 96 5.63 2.99 -3.22
C LEU A 96 5.26 4.14 -4.17
N ARG A 97 4.18 4.86 -3.89
CA ARG A 97 3.73 6.00 -4.72
C ARG A 97 4.73 7.16 -4.75
N VAL A 98 5.54 7.31 -3.72
CA VAL A 98 6.49 8.42 -3.57
C VAL A 98 7.95 8.00 -3.75
N LEU A 99 8.19 6.75 -4.10
CA LEU A 99 9.53 6.22 -4.36
C LEU A 99 9.89 6.27 -5.85
N ASP A 100 11.18 6.41 -6.12
CA ASP A 100 11.72 6.30 -7.46
C ASP A 100 12.26 4.88 -7.71
N GLY A 101 12.66 4.18 -6.65
CA GLY A 101 13.16 2.81 -6.72
C GLY A 101 13.00 2.08 -5.39
N ALA A 102 13.23 0.78 -5.37
CA ALA A 102 13.12 -0.03 -4.17
C ALA A 102 14.20 -1.11 -4.06
N VAL A 103 14.43 -1.55 -2.83
CA VAL A 103 15.24 -2.74 -2.51
C VAL A 103 14.29 -3.81 -1.97
N ALA A 104 14.14 -4.91 -2.69
CA ALA A 104 13.39 -6.07 -2.25
C ALA A 104 14.33 -7.02 -1.48
N VAL A 105 14.09 -7.17 -0.17
CA VAL A 105 14.89 -8.04 0.69
C VAL A 105 14.24 -9.40 0.79
N LEU A 106 14.96 -10.46 0.41
CA LEU A 106 14.54 -11.86 0.52
C LEU A 106 15.35 -12.57 1.61
N ASP A 107 14.74 -13.56 2.24
CA ASP A 107 15.45 -14.53 3.08
C ASP A 107 16.07 -15.61 2.19
N ALA A 108 17.39 -15.83 2.29
CA ALA A 108 18.10 -16.84 1.49
C ALA A 108 17.63 -18.28 1.74
N GLN A 109 16.96 -18.55 2.86
CA GLN A 109 16.40 -19.86 3.17
C GLN A 109 15.09 -20.12 2.41
N SER A 110 14.25 -19.07 2.33
CA SER A 110 12.87 -19.19 1.83
C SER A 110 12.70 -18.71 0.39
N GLY A 111 13.55 -17.79 -0.07
CA GLY A 111 13.35 -17.12 -1.36
C GLY A 111 12.13 -16.22 -1.37
N VAL A 112 11.32 -16.31 -2.42
CA VAL A 112 10.05 -15.58 -2.53
C VAL A 112 9.00 -16.21 -1.63
N GLU A 113 8.36 -15.38 -0.81
CA GLU A 113 7.30 -15.75 0.13
C GLU A 113 5.98 -15.03 -0.25
N PRO A 114 4.81 -15.51 0.19
CA PRO A 114 3.52 -14.98 -0.25
C PRO A 114 3.36 -13.47 -0.10
N GLN A 115 3.92 -12.91 0.97
CA GLN A 115 3.90 -11.46 1.17
C GLN A 115 4.83 -10.74 0.19
N THR A 116 5.95 -11.34 -0.16
CA THR A 116 6.85 -10.83 -1.21
C THR A 116 6.09 -10.68 -2.53
N GLU A 117 5.25 -11.67 -2.90
CA GLU A 117 4.42 -11.60 -4.10
C GLU A 117 3.47 -10.39 -4.08
N THR A 118 2.81 -10.16 -2.94
CA THR A 118 1.88 -9.03 -2.79
C THR A 118 2.58 -7.69 -2.97
N VAL A 119 3.68 -7.47 -2.23
CA VAL A 119 4.45 -6.22 -2.31
C VAL A 119 5.10 -6.06 -3.69
N TRP A 120 5.55 -7.17 -4.30
CA TRP A 120 6.11 -7.17 -5.65
C TRP A 120 5.08 -6.74 -6.69
N ARG A 121 3.87 -7.29 -6.63
CA ARG A 121 2.76 -6.92 -7.52
C ARG A 121 2.41 -5.43 -7.38
N GLN A 122 2.34 -4.92 -6.14
CA GLN A 122 2.10 -3.49 -5.89
C GLN A 122 3.20 -2.62 -6.50
N ALA A 123 4.47 -2.96 -6.27
CA ALA A 123 5.60 -2.25 -6.86
C ALA A 123 5.58 -2.29 -8.41
N THR A 124 5.13 -3.40 -8.99
CA THR A 124 4.94 -3.55 -10.44
C THR A 124 3.82 -2.65 -10.96
N ASN A 125 2.68 -2.57 -10.25
CA ASN A 125 1.57 -1.68 -10.61
C ASN A 125 1.97 -0.20 -10.60
N TYR A 126 2.87 0.19 -9.69
CA TYR A 126 3.41 1.56 -9.63
C TYR A 126 4.66 1.76 -10.49
N HIS A 127 5.08 0.76 -11.27
CA HIS A 127 6.28 0.79 -12.14
C HIS A 127 7.55 1.22 -11.38
N VAL A 128 7.72 0.72 -10.15
CA VAL A 128 8.89 1.03 -9.32
C VAL A 128 10.06 0.13 -9.67
N PRO A 129 11.17 0.66 -10.21
CA PRO A 129 12.41 -0.07 -10.45
C PRO A 129 12.96 -0.69 -9.16
N ARG A 130 13.48 -1.91 -9.22
CA ARG A 130 13.91 -2.66 -8.04
C ARG A 130 15.26 -3.34 -8.23
N ILE A 131 16.00 -3.39 -7.14
CA ILE A 131 17.07 -4.37 -6.96
C ILE A 131 16.63 -5.39 -5.91
N VAL A 132 17.12 -6.60 -5.96
CA VAL A 132 16.83 -7.65 -5.01
C VAL A 132 18.05 -7.90 -4.14
N TYR A 133 17.87 -7.93 -2.82
CA TYR A 133 18.90 -8.26 -1.85
C TYR A 133 18.56 -9.56 -1.14
N VAL A 134 19.27 -10.64 -1.47
CA VAL A 134 19.15 -11.94 -0.82
C VAL A 134 19.95 -11.89 0.47
N ASN A 135 19.23 -11.75 1.58
CA ASN A 135 19.77 -11.58 2.93
C ASN A 135 19.88 -12.91 3.68
N LYS A 136 20.56 -12.91 4.80
CA LYS A 136 20.77 -14.07 5.67
C LYS A 136 21.51 -15.24 5.02
N MET A 137 22.45 -14.95 4.13
CA MET A 137 23.29 -15.96 3.48
C MET A 137 24.10 -16.84 4.45
N ASP A 138 24.18 -16.43 5.73
CA ASP A 138 24.87 -17.14 6.82
C ASP A 138 23.99 -18.14 7.57
N LYS A 139 22.71 -18.24 7.25
CA LYS A 139 21.77 -19.16 7.89
C LYS A 139 21.86 -20.57 7.28
N MET A 140 21.59 -21.59 8.10
CA MET A 140 21.48 -22.98 7.63
C MET A 140 20.33 -23.10 6.62
N GLY A 141 20.56 -23.71 5.48
CA GLY A 141 19.59 -23.82 4.38
C GLY A 141 19.59 -22.61 3.42
N ALA A 142 20.44 -21.61 3.64
CA ALA A 142 20.57 -20.47 2.73
C ALA A 142 21.10 -20.91 1.36
N ASN A 143 20.41 -20.52 0.29
CA ASN A 143 20.77 -20.86 -1.08
C ASN A 143 20.50 -19.70 -2.02
N PHE A 144 21.55 -19.05 -2.52
CA PHE A 144 21.43 -17.87 -3.39
C PHE A 144 20.79 -18.21 -4.75
N LYS A 145 21.23 -19.30 -5.38
CA LYS A 145 20.70 -19.70 -6.70
C LYS A 145 19.24 -20.06 -6.64
N ALA A 146 18.83 -20.80 -5.59
CA ALA A 146 17.43 -21.14 -5.38
C ALA A 146 16.57 -19.88 -5.13
N SER A 147 17.11 -18.88 -4.42
CA SER A 147 16.42 -17.61 -4.22
C SER A 147 16.21 -16.84 -5.54
N VAL A 148 17.22 -16.81 -6.42
CA VAL A 148 17.09 -16.22 -7.76
C VAL A 148 16.07 -17.00 -8.61
N GLU A 149 16.13 -18.32 -8.57
CA GLU A 149 15.17 -19.16 -9.31
C GLU A 149 13.73 -18.98 -8.83
N SER A 150 13.51 -18.74 -7.52
CA SER A 150 12.19 -18.44 -6.98
C SER A 150 11.58 -17.16 -7.54
N LEU A 151 12.41 -16.13 -7.83
CA LEU A 151 11.94 -14.91 -8.50
C LEU A 151 11.41 -15.19 -9.92
N HIS A 152 12.09 -16.04 -10.66
CA HIS A 152 11.63 -16.46 -11.99
C HIS A 152 10.33 -17.27 -11.93
N LYS A 153 10.30 -18.28 -11.05
CA LYS A 153 9.18 -19.24 -11.00
C LYS A 153 7.91 -18.64 -10.41
N LEU A 154 8.03 -17.89 -9.31
CA LEU A 154 6.87 -17.43 -8.54
C LEU A 154 6.41 -16.04 -8.96
N LEU A 155 7.34 -15.17 -9.36
CA LEU A 155 6.99 -13.80 -9.76
C LEU A 155 7.04 -13.58 -11.27
N GLY A 156 7.54 -14.53 -12.06
CA GLY A 156 7.80 -14.32 -13.48
C GLY A 156 8.81 -13.19 -13.73
N ALA A 157 9.64 -12.86 -12.72
CA ALA A 157 10.54 -11.71 -12.77
C ALA A 157 11.78 -12.00 -13.58
N ASN A 158 12.19 -11.08 -14.46
CA ASN A 158 13.46 -11.13 -15.20
C ASN A 158 14.60 -10.69 -14.27
N ALA A 159 14.97 -11.57 -13.34
CA ALA A 159 15.94 -11.30 -12.27
C ALA A 159 17.28 -11.97 -12.57
N HIS A 160 18.38 -11.21 -12.47
CA HIS A 160 19.72 -11.70 -12.79
C HIS A 160 20.71 -11.37 -11.68
N ALA A 161 21.50 -12.38 -11.29
CA ALA A 161 22.56 -12.20 -10.30
C ALA A 161 23.68 -11.34 -10.88
N ILE A 162 24.00 -10.25 -10.20
CA ILE A 162 25.19 -9.42 -10.49
C ILE A 162 26.35 -9.73 -9.54
N GLN A 163 26.15 -10.70 -8.65
CA GLN A 163 27.12 -11.18 -7.67
C GLN A 163 27.08 -12.70 -7.59
N LEU A 164 28.16 -13.29 -7.13
CA LEU A 164 28.28 -14.71 -6.80
C LEU A 164 28.80 -14.83 -5.37
N ASN A 165 28.19 -15.67 -4.56
CA ASN A 165 28.59 -15.90 -3.18
C ASN A 165 29.85 -16.79 -3.09
N ILE A 166 30.73 -16.49 -2.12
CA ILE A 166 31.86 -17.34 -1.76
C ILE A 166 31.48 -18.11 -0.49
N GLY A 167 31.14 -19.38 -0.70
CA GLY A 167 30.59 -20.23 0.35
C GLY A 167 29.12 -19.95 0.69
N GLU A 168 28.50 -20.84 1.45
CA GLU A 168 27.11 -20.78 1.87
C GLU A 168 26.98 -21.05 3.37
N GLU A 169 25.90 -20.65 3.98
CA GLU A 169 25.60 -20.87 5.40
C GLU A 169 26.75 -20.36 6.31
N ASN A 170 27.21 -21.20 7.23
CA ASN A 170 28.32 -20.86 8.12
C ASN A 170 29.64 -20.64 7.38
N HIS A 171 29.74 -21.06 6.14
CA HIS A 171 30.91 -20.90 5.27
C HIS A 171 30.79 -19.70 4.33
N PHE A 172 29.75 -18.87 4.47
CA PHE A 172 29.63 -17.62 3.70
C PHE A 172 30.69 -16.62 4.15
N VAL A 173 31.76 -16.55 3.39
CA VAL A 173 32.94 -15.75 3.70
C VAL A 173 33.19 -14.58 2.78
N GLY A 174 32.53 -14.52 1.63
CA GLY A 174 32.78 -13.44 0.66
C GLY A 174 31.77 -13.36 -0.46
N ILE A 175 31.99 -12.39 -1.34
CA ILE A 175 31.20 -12.11 -2.52
C ILE A 175 32.08 -11.79 -3.69
N ILE A 176 31.75 -12.29 -4.87
CA ILE A 176 32.37 -11.92 -6.15
C ILE A 176 31.41 -10.95 -6.84
N ASP A 177 31.89 -9.78 -7.19
CA ASP A 177 31.20 -8.82 -8.05
C ASP A 177 31.42 -9.24 -9.51
N LEU A 178 30.40 -9.67 -10.20
CA LEU A 178 30.44 -10.13 -11.58
C LEU A 178 30.58 -8.98 -12.58
N VAL A 179 30.24 -7.76 -12.19
CA VAL A 179 30.35 -6.57 -13.03
C VAL A 179 31.80 -6.10 -13.10
N GLU A 180 32.45 -6.00 -11.93
CA GLU A 180 33.86 -5.56 -11.84
C GLU A 180 34.87 -6.72 -11.89
N MET A 181 34.42 -7.98 -11.80
CA MET A 181 35.21 -9.18 -11.66
C MET A 181 36.21 -9.09 -10.50
N LYS A 182 35.71 -8.66 -9.36
CA LYS A 182 36.44 -8.55 -8.10
C LYS A 182 35.84 -9.41 -7.02
N ALA A 183 36.65 -9.98 -6.18
CA ALA A 183 36.19 -10.75 -5.03
C ALA A 183 36.50 -9.99 -3.73
N TYR A 184 35.56 -10.07 -2.80
CA TYR A 184 35.65 -9.46 -1.48
C TYR A 184 35.48 -10.52 -0.40
N SER A 185 36.39 -10.52 0.58
CA SER A 185 36.33 -11.38 1.74
C SER A 185 36.06 -10.57 3.00
N TYR A 186 35.35 -11.18 3.98
CA TYR A 186 34.97 -10.57 5.23
C TYR A 186 35.59 -11.31 6.43
N ASP A 187 36.27 -10.61 7.31
CA ASP A 187 37.11 -11.18 8.38
C ASP A 187 36.38 -11.54 9.69
N GLY A 188 35.08 -11.43 9.79
CA GLY A 188 34.33 -11.92 10.97
C GLY A 188 34.32 -10.99 12.18
N GLY A 189 34.00 -9.71 12.02
CA GLY A 189 33.75 -8.75 13.12
C GLY A 189 32.49 -7.94 12.91
N VAL A 190 32.07 -7.14 13.88
CA VAL A 190 30.89 -6.27 13.80
C VAL A 190 31.11 -5.12 12.80
N ASP A 191 32.37 -4.74 12.57
CA ASP A 191 32.80 -3.65 11.64
C ASP A 191 33.57 -4.18 10.42
N GLU A 192 33.09 -5.26 9.82
CA GLU A 192 33.81 -5.92 8.74
C GLU A 192 34.07 -4.98 7.54
N ASN A 193 35.36 -4.70 7.32
CA ASN A 193 35.79 -4.10 6.09
C ASN A 193 36.05 -5.23 5.10
N ALA A 194 35.30 -5.19 3.98
CA ALA A 194 35.59 -6.10 2.87
C ALA A 194 37.06 -5.92 2.40
N LYS A 195 37.81 -7.01 2.33
CA LYS A 195 39.13 -7.03 1.74
C LYS A 195 39.01 -7.54 0.30
N GLU A 196 39.54 -6.79 -0.66
CA GLU A 196 39.64 -7.26 -2.02
C GLU A 196 40.64 -8.42 -2.05
N ILE A 197 40.26 -9.54 -2.64
CA ILE A 197 41.03 -10.76 -2.79
C ILE A 197 40.99 -11.22 -4.26
N ALA A 198 41.90 -12.10 -4.65
CA ALA A 198 41.78 -12.79 -5.93
C ALA A 198 40.53 -13.70 -5.93
N ILE A 199 39.86 -13.78 -7.07
CA ILE A 199 38.75 -14.73 -7.22
C ILE A 199 39.26 -16.14 -6.95
N PRO A 200 38.63 -16.91 -6.04
CA PRO A 200 39.03 -18.27 -5.73
C PRO A 200 39.06 -19.14 -6.99
N GLU A 201 40.11 -19.94 -7.16
CA GLU A 201 40.34 -20.70 -8.39
C GLU A 201 39.17 -21.58 -8.81
N HIS A 202 38.50 -22.20 -7.83
CA HIS A 202 37.34 -23.07 -8.05
C HIS A 202 36.08 -22.33 -8.47
N LEU A 203 36.01 -21.00 -8.36
CA LEU A 203 34.88 -20.16 -8.76
C LEU A 203 35.15 -19.30 -9.99
N LYS A 204 36.39 -19.31 -10.53
CA LYS A 204 36.77 -18.46 -11.67
C LYS A 204 35.92 -18.75 -12.91
N ASP A 205 35.85 -20.02 -13.29
CA ASP A 205 35.10 -20.43 -14.48
C ASP A 205 33.61 -20.10 -14.33
N GLU A 206 33.01 -20.37 -13.14
CA GLU A 206 31.63 -20.03 -12.84
C GLU A 206 31.39 -18.52 -12.91
N ALA A 207 32.27 -17.71 -12.33
CA ALA A 207 32.17 -16.25 -12.38
C ALA A 207 32.26 -15.71 -13.83
N HIS A 208 33.11 -16.28 -14.67
CA HIS A 208 33.20 -15.88 -16.08
C HIS A 208 31.93 -16.28 -16.87
N ILE A 209 31.41 -17.48 -16.64
CA ILE A 209 30.15 -17.93 -17.28
C ILE A 209 28.99 -17.02 -16.84
N MET A 210 28.82 -16.80 -15.56
CA MET A 210 27.74 -15.93 -15.06
C MET A 210 27.83 -14.48 -15.53
N ARG A 211 29.10 -13.95 -15.68
CA ARG A 211 29.29 -12.62 -16.27
C ARG A 211 28.88 -12.59 -17.74
N ALA A 212 29.18 -13.63 -18.51
CA ALA A 212 28.77 -13.72 -19.91
C ALA A 212 27.25 -13.79 -20.04
N GLU A 213 26.59 -14.66 -19.25
CA GLU A 213 25.14 -14.75 -19.19
C GLU A 213 24.48 -13.42 -18.76
N LEU A 214 25.09 -12.71 -17.80
CA LEU A 214 24.63 -11.38 -17.39
C LEU A 214 24.75 -10.39 -18.56
N ALA A 215 25.85 -10.38 -19.32
CA ALA A 215 26.01 -9.49 -20.47
C ALA A 215 25.00 -9.83 -21.59
N GLU A 216 24.77 -11.11 -21.86
CA GLU A 216 23.78 -11.58 -22.84
C GLU A 216 22.36 -11.18 -22.47
N SER A 217 22.02 -11.24 -21.19
CA SER A 217 20.67 -10.85 -20.71
C SER A 217 20.35 -9.35 -20.87
N LEU A 218 21.35 -8.54 -21.15
CA LEU A 218 21.25 -7.07 -21.26
C LEU A 218 21.31 -6.55 -22.70
N VAL A 219 21.41 -7.43 -23.69
CA VAL A 219 21.58 -7.08 -25.13
C VAL A 219 20.50 -6.11 -25.61
N ASP A 220 19.25 -6.29 -25.19
CA ASP A 220 18.11 -5.47 -25.62
C ASP A 220 18.09 -4.05 -25.01
N TYR A 221 18.96 -3.80 -24.02
CA TYR A 221 18.97 -2.53 -23.28
C TYR A 221 20.11 -1.59 -23.63
N ASP A 222 21.14 -2.05 -24.41
CA ASP A 222 22.28 -1.23 -24.81
C ASP A 222 22.85 -1.67 -26.16
N GLU A 223 22.77 -0.80 -27.18
CA GLU A 223 23.23 -1.08 -28.55
C GLU A 223 24.76 -1.29 -28.64
N GLU A 224 25.55 -0.61 -27.81
CA GLU A 224 27.00 -0.76 -27.78
C GLU A 224 27.38 -2.11 -27.18
N LEU A 225 26.71 -2.53 -26.11
CA LEU A 225 26.88 -3.86 -25.54
C LEU A 225 26.55 -4.95 -26.57
N MET A 226 25.41 -4.82 -27.26
CA MET A 226 25.03 -5.75 -28.32
C MET A 226 26.12 -5.87 -29.40
N THR A 227 26.65 -4.74 -29.84
CA THR A 227 27.70 -4.72 -30.87
C THR A 227 28.96 -5.43 -30.39
N LEU A 228 29.40 -5.18 -29.14
CA LEU A 228 30.58 -5.82 -28.56
C LEU A 228 30.43 -7.34 -28.46
N LEU A 229 29.25 -7.81 -28.04
CA LEU A 229 28.97 -9.25 -27.94
C LEU A 229 28.91 -9.93 -29.32
N LEU A 230 28.32 -9.28 -30.33
CA LEU A 230 28.30 -9.80 -31.70
C LEU A 230 29.71 -9.87 -32.32
N GLU A 231 30.60 -8.99 -31.91
CA GLU A 231 32.00 -8.97 -32.35
C GLU A 231 32.90 -9.85 -31.48
N GLU A 232 32.34 -10.59 -30.51
CA GLU A 232 33.07 -11.43 -29.53
C GLU A 232 34.16 -10.65 -28.77
N LYS A 233 33.91 -9.36 -28.49
CA LYS A 233 34.81 -8.49 -27.73
C LYS A 233 34.52 -8.51 -26.26
N GLU A 234 35.53 -8.24 -25.44
CA GLU A 234 35.35 -8.05 -24.00
C GLU A 234 34.49 -6.82 -23.73
N VAL A 235 33.49 -6.97 -22.83
CA VAL A 235 32.57 -5.90 -22.42
C VAL A 235 33.22 -5.06 -21.33
N PRO A 236 33.47 -3.75 -21.55
CA PRO A 236 33.94 -2.83 -20.52
C PRO A 236 32.96 -2.70 -19.36
N VAL A 237 33.49 -2.44 -18.15
CA VAL A 237 32.70 -2.34 -16.92
C VAL A 237 31.68 -1.19 -16.98
N ASP A 238 32.03 -0.07 -17.54
CA ASP A 238 31.20 1.13 -17.68
C ASP A 238 30.00 0.87 -18.60
N ILE A 239 30.18 0.16 -19.71
CA ILE A 239 29.10 -0.24 -20.61
C ILE A 239 28.15 -1.23 -19.91
N LEU A 240 28.71 -2.22 -19.21
CA LEU A 240 27.90 -3.19 -18.48
C LEU A 240 27.07 -2.51 -17.35
N LYS A 241 27.71 -1.60 -16.60
CA LYS A 241 26.99 -0.79 -15.58
C LYS A 241 25.88 0.05 -16.19
N ARG A 242 26.12 0.69 -17.33
CA ARG A 242 25.14 1.48 -18.07
C ARG A 242 23.96 0.62 -18.52
N ALA A 243 24.22 -0.54 -19.09
CA ALA A 243 23.21 -1.48 -19.54
C ALA A 243 22.35 -2.00 -18.37
N ILE A 244 22.98 -2.41 -17.24
CA ILE A 244 22.25 -2.82 -16.02
C ILE A 244 21.36 -1.69 -15.52
N ARG A 245 21.87 -0.44 -15.47
CA ARG A 245 21.08 0.71 -15.03
C ARG A 245 19.89 0.96 -15.96
N THR A 246 20.08 0.99 -17.26
CA THR A 246 19.01 1.19 -18.25
C THR A 246 17.93 0.12 -18.10
N ALA A 247 18.35 -1.15 -18.00
CA ALA A 247 17.46 -2.28 -17.81
C ALA A 247 16.70 -2.20 -16.46
N THR A 248 17.35 -1.80 -15.38
CA THR A 248 16.71 -1.66 -14.06
C THR A 248 15.66 -0.55 -14.06
N ILE A 249 15.97 0.59 -14.69
CA ILE A 249 15.05 1.75 -14.76
C ILE A 249 13.80 1.43 -15.57
N SER A 250 13.86 0.51 -16.55
CA SER A 250 12.69 0.06 -17.30
C SER A 250 11.64 -0.65 -16.44
N SER A 251 11.98 -1.05 -15.21
CA SER A 251 11.17 -1.87 -14.31
C SER A 251 10.85 -3.29 -14.83
N GLU A 252 11.58 -3.75 -15.84
CA GLU A 252 11.43 -5.08 -16.45
C GLU A 252 12.60 -6.01 -16.14
N TYR A 253 13.66 -5.48 -15.55
CA TYR A 253 14.89 -6.19 -15.21
C TYR A 253 15.29 -5.93 -13.75
N PHE A 254 15.69 -6.98 -13.02
CA PHE A 254 15.94 -6.90 -11.59
C PHE A 254 17.32 -7.46 -11.21
N PRO A 255 18.31 -6.61 -10.97
CA PRO A 255 19.62 -7.06 -10.50
C PRO A 255 19.50 -7.68 -9.09
N VAL A 256 20.16 -8.81 -8.89
CA VAL A 256 20.16 -9.52 -7.60
C VAL A 256 21.54 -9.49 -6.97
N VAL A 257 21.59 -9.03 -5.72
CA VAL A 257 22.77 -9.00 -4.87
C VAL A 257 22.56 -9.85 -3.61
N CYS A 258 23.61 -10.26 -2.93
CA CYS A 258 23.53 -11.11 -1.75
C CYS A 258 24.32 -10.58 -0.56
N GLY A 259 23.97 -11.09 0.64
CA GLY A 259 24.70 -10.74 1.84
C GLY A 259 24.06 -11.25 3.13
N THR A 260 24.53 -10.74 4.25
CA THR A 260 23.91 -10.94 5.57
C THR A 260 24.01 -9.65 6.37
N SER A 261 22.86 -8.98 6.52
CA SER A 261 22.78 -7.71 7.24
C SER A 261 23.17 -7.87 8.69
N PHE A 262 22.77 -8.96 9.36
CA PHE A 262 23.08 -9.20 10.76
C PHE A 262 24.60 -9.29 11.01
N LYS A 263 25.35 -9.96 10.14
CA LYS A 263 26.81 -10.06 10.18
C LYS A 263 27.54 -8.97 9.40
N ASN A 264 26.81 -8.00 8.89
CA ASN A 264 27.34 -6.83 8.19
C ASN A 264 28.16 -7.14 6.92
N LYS A 265 27.85 -8.26 6.20
CA LYS A 265 28.52 -8.68 4.98
C LYS A 265 27.66 -8.34 3.75
N GLY A 266 28.24 -7.71 2.74
CA GLY A 266 27.56 -7.38 1.47
C GLY A 266 26.73 -6.10 1.49
N VAL A 267 26.49 -5.45 2.64
CA VAL A 267 25.65 -4.25 2.74
C VAL A 267 26.25 -3.05 1.97
N LYS A 268 27.58 -2.87 2.00
CA LYS A 268 28.23 -1.81 1.23
C LYS A 268 28.09 -2.02 -0.28
N LEU A 269 28.18 -3.27 -0.74
CA LEU A 269 27.98 -3.62 -2.15
C LEU A 269 26.53 -3.42 -2.59
N MET A 270 25.57 -3.67 -1.70
CA MET A 270 24.16 -3.32 -1.91
C MET A 270 23.97 -1.79 -2.03
N LEU A 271 24.61 -1.01 -1.15
CA LEU A 271 24.59 0.46 -1.23
C LEU A 271 25.19 0.97 -2.55
N ASP A 272 26.26 0.33 -3.02
CA ASP A 272 26.87 0.64 -4.33
C ASP A 272 25.88 0.33 -5.47
N ALA A 273 25.19 -0.81 -5.43
CA ALA A 273 24.16 -1.17 -6.40
C ALA A 273 22.99 -0.19 -6.40
N ILE A 274 22.55 0.29 -5.23
CA ILE A 274 21.51 1.34 -5.11
C ILE A 274 21.94 2.60 -5.86
N VAL A 275 23.15 3.06 -5.63
CA VAL A 275 23.68 4.29 -6.25
C VAL A 275 23.88 4.12 -7.75
N ASP A 276 24.41 2.97 -8.18
CA ASP A 276 24.77 2.71 -9.59
C ASP A 276 23.52 2.41 -10.45
N TYR A 277 22.52 1.67 -9.94
CA TYR A 277 21.46 1.10 -10.76
C TYR A 277 20.05 1.67 -10.51
N LEU A 278 19.73 2.15 -9.32
CA LEU A 278 18.40 2.74 -9.08
C LEU A 278 18.27 4.16 -9.65
N PRO A 279 17.07 4.56 -10.08
CA PRO A 279 16.84 5.84 -10.73
C PRO A 279 17.00 7.05 -9.80
N SER A 280 17.25 8.18 -10.41
CA SER A 280 17.05 9.51 -9.84
C SER A 280 15.65 10.02 -10.20
N PRO A 281 15.18 11.13 -9.59
CA PRO A 281 13.91 11.75 -10.00
C PRO A 281 13.85 12.20 -11.47
N LEU A 282 14.99 12.30 -12.16
CA LEU A 282 15.06 12.64 -13.59
C LEU A 282 14.89 11.43 -14.52
N ASP A 283 15.11 10.23 -14.01
CA ASP A 283 15.04 9.00 -14.79
C ASP A 283 13.62 8.41 -14.83
N ILE A 284 12.72 8.88 -13.95
CA ILE A 284 11.34 8.44 -13.89
C ILE A 284 10.43 9.30 -14.78
N PRO A 285 9.28 8.77 -15.24
CA PRO A 285 8.32 9.55 -16.01
C PRO A 285 7.86 10.80 -15.24
N PRO A 286 7.54 11.91 -15.96
CA PRO A 286 6.96 13.10 -15.36
C PRO A 286 5.69 12.78 -14.56
N MET A 287 5.49 13.49 -13.44
CA MET A 287 4.36 13.26 -12.55
C MET A 287 3.03 13.52 -13.25
N LYS A 288 2.18 12.51 -13.28
CA LYS A 288 0.84 12.59 -13.84
C LYS A 288 -0.09 13.41 -12.92
N ALA A 289 -0.80 14.36 -13.52
CA ALA A 289 -1.72 15.23 -12.82
C ALA A 289 -2.96 15.52 -13.68
N TYR A 290 -4.00 16.06 -13.07
CA TYR A 290 -5.25 16.40 -13.74
C TYR A 290 -5.59 17.86 -13.51
N LYS A 291 -5.96 18.55 -14.59
CA LYS A 291 -6.52 19.90 -14.55
C LYS A 291 -7.97 19.83 -15.03
N GLY A 292 -8.90 19.73 -14.10
CA GLY A 292 -10.27 19.33 -14.43
C GLY A 292 -10.30 17.90 -14.99
N GLU A 293 -10.79 17.72 -16.22
CA GLU A 293 -10.80 16.42 -16.92
C GLU A 293 -9.55 16.16 -17.78
N SER A 294 -8.67 17.16 -17.92
CA SER A 294 -7.49 17.06 -18.77
C SER A 294 -6.30 16.51 -18.03
N GLU A 295 -5.70 15.44 -18.53
CA GLU A 295 -4.45 14.89 -18.04
C GLU A 295 -3.27 15.78 -18.46
N ILE A 296 -2.38 16.07 -17.51
CA ILE A 296 -1.15 16.82 -17.72
C ILE A 296 0.03 16.09 -17.06
N HIS A 297 1.23 16.36 -17.54
CA HIS A 297 2.47 15.77 -17.01
C HIS A 297 3.38 16.89 -16.51
N ILE A 298 3.83 16.79 -15.25
CA ILE A 298 4.66 17.78 -14.58
C ILE A 298 6.09 17.25 -14.54
N PRO A 299 7.05 17.90 -15.24
CA PRO A 299 8.44 17.46 -15.24
C PRO A 299 9.12 17.76 -13.89
N ALA A 300 10.09 16.93 -13.53
CA ALA A 300 10.89 17.11 -12.32
C ALA A 300 11.90 18.25 -12.54
N SER A 301 11.54 19.48 -12.17
CA SER A 301 12.40 20.67 -12.30
C SER A 301 12.13 21.68 -11.19
N ASP A 302 13.20 22.36 -10.73
CA ASP A 302 13.09 23.48 -9.79
C ASP A 302 12.48 24.73 -10.41
N ASP A 303 12.53 24.86 -11.74
CA ASP A 303 12.01 26.00 -12.49
C ASP A 303 10.49 25.92 -12.73
N GLU A 304 9.88 24.77 -12.49
CA GLU A 304 8.45 24.57 -12.58
C GLU A 304 7.73 25.13 -11.32
N PHE A 305 6.39 25.23 -11.41
CA PHE A 305 5.59 25.57 -10.24
C PHE A 305 5.71 24.49 -9.15
N PHE A 306 5.59 24.93 -7.89
CA PHE A 306 5.62 23.97 -6.78
C PHE A 306 4.47 22.99 -6.84
N SER A 307 4.77 21.70 -6.78
CA SER A 307 3.80 20.62 -6.60
C SER A 307 4.37 19.53 -5.70
N ALA A 308 3.55 19.05 -4.79
CA ALA A 308 3.91 18.01 -3.83
C ALA A 308 2.71 17.14 -3.46
N LEU A 309 2.96 15.90 -3.10
CA LEU A 309 1.97 14.95 -2.61
C LEU A 309 2.19 14.70 -1.12
N ALA A 310 1.16 14.94 -0.31
CA ALA A 310 1.14 14.56 1.10
C ALA A 310 0.86 13.04 1.19
N PHE A 311 1.86 12.25 1.56
CA PHE A 311 1.72 10.79 1.54
C PHE A 311 1.55 10.16 2.93
N LYS A 312 1.82 10.92 3.99
CA LYS A 312 1.64 10.46 5.36
C LYS A 312 1.37 11.63 6.30
N VAL A 313 0.38 11.48 7.15
CA VAL A 313 0.13 12.39 8.27
C VAL A 313 0.29 11.61 9.56
N MET A 314 0.93 12.19 10.56
CA MET A 314 1.02 11.64 11.90
C MET A 314 0.85 12.71 12.96
N ASN A 315 0.34 12.33 14.11
CA ASN A 315 0.19 13.22 15.25
C ASN A 315 1.39 13.04 16.19
N ASP A 316 2.20 14.07 16.26
CA ASP A 316 3.38 14.10 17.12
C ASP A 316 3.07 14.81 18.45
N PRO A 317 3.44 14.23 19.61
CA PRO A 317 3.13 14.81 20.93
C PRO A 317 3.72 16.21 21.16
N PHE A 318 4.80 16.56 20.47
CA PHE A 318 5.56 17.81 20.70
C PHE A 318 5.25 18.90 19.67
N VAL A 319 5.04 18.54 18.40
CA VAL A 319 4.85 19.51 17.31
C VAL A 319 3.44 19.47 16.71
N GLY A 320 2.59 18.56 17.15
CA GLY A 320 1.24 18.40 16.62
C GLY A 320 1.23 17.64 15.29
N ASN A 321 0.36 18.04 14.36
CA ASN A 321 0.27 17.37 13.07
C ASN A 321 1.54 17.56 12.26
N LEU A 322 2.14 16.45 11.85
CA LEU A 322 3.31 16.34 11.02
C LEU A 322 2.92 15.70 9.71
N THR A 323 2.98 16.44 8.62
CA THR A 323 2.60 15.97 7.27
C THR A 323 3.84 15.70 6.44
N TYR A 324 4.08 14.44 6.11
CA TYR A 324 5.15 14.06 5.18
C TYR A 324 4.70 14.28 3.75
N PHE A 325 5.55 14.88 2.95
CA PHE A 325 5.27 15.15 1.55
C PHE A 325 6.50 14.97 0.68
N ARG A 326 6.26 14.58 -0.57
CA ARG A 326 7.28 14.54 -1.62
C ARG A 326 7.06 15.71 -2.59
N VAL A 327 8.12 16.43 -2.90
CA VAL A 327 8.12 17.49 -3.91
C VAL A 327 8.39 16.88 -5.28
N TYR A 328 7.47 17.05 -6.21
CA TYR A 328 7.61 16.60 -7.60
C TYR A 328 8.16 17.69 -8.51
N SER A 329 7.84 18.95 -8.25
CA SER A 329 8.34 20.09 -9.01
C SER A 329 8.43 21.35 -8.17
N GLY A 330 9.30 22.27 -8.57
CA GLY A 330 9.42 23.59 -8.00
C GLY A 330 10.14 23.65 -6.65
N ILE A 331 10.05 24.81 -6.02
CA ILE A 331 10.69 25.13 -4.75
C ILE A 331 9.67 25.81 -3.83
N VAL A 332 9.69 25.45 -2.55
CA VAL A 332 8.91 26.14 -1.53
C VAL A 332 9.74 26.38 -0.27
N SER A 333 9.63 27.57 0.31
CA SER A 333 10.35 27.98 1.53
C SER A 333 9.44 27.88 2.77
N LYS A 334 10.04 27.70 3.94
CA LYS A 334 9.33 27.78 5.22
C LYS A 334 8.61 29.12 5.36
N GLY A 335 7.44 29.10 5.98
CA GLY A 335 6.60 30.28 6.17
C GLY A 335 5.76 30.65 4.96
N SER A 336 5.99 30.04 3.78
CA SER A 336 5.18 30.23 2.57
C SER A 336 3.78 29.64 2.71
N TYR A 337 2.89 30.12 1.86
CA TYR A 337 1.56 29.52 1.67
C TYR A 337 1.58 28.56 0.50
N VAL A 338 0.89 27.44 0.67
CA VAL A 338 0.58 26.46 -0.38
C VAL A 338 -0.92 26.29 -0.47
N PHE A 339 -1.39 25.83 -1.62
CA PHE A 339 -2.79 25.54 -1.83
C PHE A 339 -3.02 24.01 -1.83
N ASN A 340 -3.90 23.53 -0.96
CA ASN A 340 -4.38 22.15 -1.01
C ASN A 340 -5.47 22.07 -2.05
N SER A 341 -5.16 21.60 -3.28
CA SER A 341 -6.10 21.55 -4.39
C SER A 341 -7.17 20.47 -4.22
N THR A 342 -6.89 19.42 -3.44
CA THR A 342 -7.85 18.37 -3.12
C THR A 342 -8.97 18.87 -2.20
N LYS A 343 -8.64 19.72 -1.23
CA LYS A 343 -9.59 20.30 -0.26
C LYS A 343 -10.09 21.69 -0.64
N GLY A 344 -9.42 22.37 -1.58
CA GLY A 344 -9.75 23.73 -1.99
C GLY A 344 -9.36 24.80 -0.98
N GLU A 345 -8.37 24.53 -0.10
CA GLU A 345 -7.99 25.41 0.98
C GLU A 345 -6.51 25.84 0.92
N LYS A 346 -6.25 27.07 1.41
CA LYS A 346 -4.90 27.64 1.51
C LYS A 346 -4.33 27.36 2.88
N GLU A 347 -3.13 26.79 2.94
CA GLU A 347 -2.44 26.44 4.18
C GLU A 347 -1.05 27.04 4.24
N ARG A 348 -0.51 27.21 5.46
CA ARG A 348 0.82 27.76 5.69
C ARG A 348 1.80 26.68 6.12
N LEU A 349 2.90 26.54 5.39
CA LEU A 349 4.06 25.74 5.78
C LEU A 349 4.86 26.46 6.87
N SER A 350 4.44 26.33 8.13
CA SER A 350 5.04 27.07 9.25
C SER A 350 6.50 26.68 9.47
N ARG A 351 6.79 25.38 9.45
CA ARG A 351 8.13 24.79 9.54
C ARG A 351 8.24 23.65 8.54
N ILE A 352 9.44 23.44 8.02
CA ILE A 352 9.77 22.29 7.18
C ILE A 352 10.91 21.55 7.86
N LEU A 353 10.75 20.24 7.99
CA LEU A 353 11.65 19.36 8.72
C LEU A 353 12.22 18.28 7.78
N LEU A 354 13.52 18.11 7.84
CA LEU A 354 14.16 16.90 7.32
C LEU A 354 14.16 15.85 8.43
N MET A 355 13.63 14.69 8.12
CA MET A 355 13.48 13.61 9.09
C MET A 355 14.68 12.66 9.04
N HIS A 356 15.12 12.22 10.21
CA HIS A 356 16.16 11.22 10.40
C HIS A 356 15.67 10.24 11.47
N ALA A 357 14.79 9.31 11.06
CA ALA A 357 14.06 8.46 12.01
C ALA A 357 13.35 9.32 13.08
N ASN A 358 13.80 9.30 14.34
CA ASN A 358 13.22 10.10 15.43
C ASN A 358 13.80 11.50 15.56
N SER A 359 14.91 11.83 14.90
CA SER A 359 15.49 13.16 14.96
C SER A 359 14.97 14.05 13.84
N ARG A 360 14.95 15.37 14.09
CA ARG A 360 14.37 16.35 13.19
C ARG A 360 15.35 17.51 13.01
N THR A 361 15.54 17.94 11.77
CA THR A 361 16.34 19.11 11.44
C THR A 361 15.47 20.10 10.70
N ASP A 362 15.37 21.34 11.23
CA ASP A 362 14.67 22.43 10.52
C ASP A 362 15.45 22.80 9.27
N ILE A 363 14.74 22.92 8.14
CA ILE A 363 15.28 23.39 6.88
C ILE A 363 14.49 24.59 6.36
N ASP A 364 15.15 25.44 5.58
CA ASP A 364 14.56 26.69 5.13
C ASP A 364 13.74 26.56 3.85
N GLU A 365 14.08 25.59 3.02
CA GLU A 365 13.41 25.34 1.74
C GLU A 365 13.46 23.86 1.36
N VAL A 366 12.51 23.42 0.55
CA VAL A 366 12.51 22.13 -0.14
C VAL A 366 12.36 22.32 -1.64
N ARG A 367 12.91 21.38 -2.39
CA ARG A 367 13.04 21.44 -3.83
C ARG A 367 12.55 20.15 -4.48
N THR A 368 12.41 20.15 -5.79
CA THR A 368 12.08 18.95 -6.58
C THR A 368 12.91 17.75 -6.13
N GLY A 369 12.26 16.62 -5.91
CA GLY A 369 12.89 15.37 -5.47
C GLY A 369 13.07 15.23 -3.96
N ASP A 370 12.82 16.29 -3.16
CA ASP A 370 12.91 16.20 -1.71
C ASP A 370 11.73 15.46 -1.09
N ILE A 371 12.01 14.70 -0.05
CA ILE A 371 11.05 14.15 0.89
C ILE A 371 11.27 14.86 2.22
N ALA A 372 10.23 15.51 2.74
CA ALA A 372 10.29 16.29 3.95
C ALA A 372 8.99 16.21 4.75
N ALA A 373 8.97 16.76 5.94
CA ALA A 373 7.78 16.87 6.76
C ALA A 373 7.43 18.34 7.05
N ALA A 374 6.15 18.68 6.99
CA ALA A 374 5.63 20.02 7.30
C ALA A 374 4.92 20.02 8.65
N VAL A 375 5.12 21.11 9.40
CA VAL A 375 4.36 21.41 10.61
C VAL A 375 3.42 22.58 10.34
N GLY A 376 2.16 22.46 10.78
CA GLY A 376 1.21 23.56 10.74
C GLY A 376 0.13 23.43 9.68
N LEU A 377 0.14 22.36 8.86
CA LEU A 377 -0.97 22.01 7.99
C LEU A 377 -2.12 21.46 8.84
N LYS A 378 -3.33 22.00 8.65
CA LYS A 378 -4.48 21.73 9.53
C LYS A 378 -5.54 20.85 8.86
N VAL A 379 -5.73 21.03 7.54
CA VAL A 379 -6.77 20.34 6.77
C VAL A 379 -6.18 19.27 5.86
N THR A 380 -4.88 19.33 5.59
CA THR A 380 -4.18 18.35 4.73
C THR A 380 -4.22 16.96 5.35
N THR A 381 -4.68 16.00 4.55
CA THR A 381 -4.71 14.57 4.86
C THR A 381 -3.85 13.77 3.89
N THR A 382 -3.65 12.50 4.17
CA THR A 382 -2.89 11.59 3.27
C THR A 382 -3.57 11.49 1.90
N GLY A 383 -2.79 11.66 0.82
CA GLY A 383 -3.26 11.68 -0.56
C GLY A 383 -3.51 13.08 -1.12
N ASP A 384 -3.50 14.11 -0.28
CA ASP A 384 -3.78 15.47 -0.74
C ASP A 384 -2.63 16.08 -1.56
N THR A 385 -2.98 16.88 -2.55
CA THR A 385 -2.05 17.64 -3.38
C THR A 385 -1.78 19.01 -2.78
N LEU A 386 -0.51 19.33 -2.56
CA LEU A 386 -0.03 20.67 -2.18
C LEU A 386 0.62 21.33 -3.38
N ILE A 387 0.14 22.52 -3.77
CA ILE A 387 0.53 23.16 -5.02
C ILE A 387 0.67 24.69 -4.88
N ASP A 388 1.28 25.34 -5.87
CA ASP A 388 1.24 26.79 -6.00
C ASP A 388 -0.21 27.26 -6.22
N GLU A 389 -0.64 28.31 -5.49
CA GLU A 389 -1.99 28.87 -5.57
C GLU A 389 -2.43 29.23 -7.00
N LYS A 390 -1.48 29.59 -7.87
CA LYS A 390 -1.77 29.92 -9.28
C LYS A 390 -2.23 28.71 -10.10
N GLN A 391 -1.95 27.49 -9.60
CA GLN A 391 -2.30 26.23 -10.24
C GLN A 391 -3.34 25.44 -9.42
N LYS A 392 -4.18 26.13 -8.66
CA LYS A 392 -5.15 25.55 -7.71
C LYS A 392 -6.10 24.49 -8.31
N ASP A 393 -6.28 24.49 -9.63
CA ASP A 393 -7.15 23.56 -10.35
C ASP A 393 -6.42 22.26 -10.76
N VAL A 394 -5.14 22.14 -10.41
CA VAL A 394 -4.32 20.95 -10.71
C VAL A 394 -4.28 20.05 -9.50
N VAL A 395 -4.60 18.77 -9.70
CA VAL A 395 -4.54 17.71 -8.69
C VAL A 395 -3.61 16.61 -9.20
N LEU A 396 -2.63 16.21 -8.39
CA LEU A 396 -1.77 15.08 -8.71
C LEU A 396 -2.60 13.78 -8.69
N GLU A 397 -2.16 12.79 -9.45
CA GLU A 397 -2.83 11.49 -9.47
C GLU A 397 -3.00 10.94 -8.05
N ASN A 398 -4.25 10.65 -7.70
CA ASN A 398 -4.62 10.22 -6.35
C ASN A 398 -4.21 8.78 -6.04
N MET A 399 -4.04 8.51 -4.74
CA MET A 399 -3.94 7.15 -4.21
C MET A 399 -5.34 6.56 -4.06
N ASN A 400 -5.51 5.30 -4.47
CA ASN A 400 -6.74 4.56 -4.19
C ASN A 400 -6.61 3.85 -2.85
N PHE A 401 -7.50 4.14 -1.92
CA PHE A 401 -7.53 3.49 -0.62
C PHE A 401 -8.63 2.43 -0.58
N PRO A 402 -8.31 1.19 -0.17
CA PRO A 402 -9.32 0.14 -0.04
C PRO A 402 -10.30 0.47 1.10
N GLU A 403 -11.54 0.04 0.93
CA GLU A 403 -12.54 0.16 1.98
C GLU A 403 -12.27 -0.85 3.11
N PRO A 404 -12.52 -0.48 4.37
CA PRO A 404 -12.42 -1.39 5.50
C PRO A 404 -13.28 -2.64 5.34
N VAL A 405 -12.76 -3.78 5.78
CA VAL A 405 -13.43 -5.08 5.65
C VAL A 405 -13.88 -5.68 6.98
N ILE A 406 -13.37 -5.16 8.09
CA ILE A 406 -13.73 -5.59 9.46
C ILE A 406 -14.14 -4.39 10.30
N SER A 407 -15.07 -4.59 11.21
CA SER A 407 -15.51 -3.55 12.16
C SER A 407 -15.67 -4.10 13.57
N GLN A 408 -15.52 -3.22 14.56
CA GLN A 408 -15.74 -3.54 15.98
C GLN A 408 -16.46 -2.39 16.67
N ALA A 409 -17.36 -2.72 17.59
CA ALA A 409 -17.93 -1.73 18.50
C ALA A 409 -16.92 -1.41 19.60
N ILE A 410 -16.76 -0.13 19.92
CA ILE A 410 -15.97 0.33 21.06
C ILE A 410 -16.80 1.24 21.97
N GLU A 411 -16.63 1.08 23.26
CA GLU A 411 -17.33 1.88 24.26
C GLU A 411 -16.32 2.46 25.26
N PRO A 412 -16.37 3.79 25.51
CA PRO A 412 -15.53 4.40 26.53
C PRO A 412 -15.97 3.96 27.92
N LYS A 413 -15.03 3.60 28.80
CA LYS A 413 -15.34 3.14 30.16
C LYS A 413 -15.91 4.23 31.08
N THR A 414 -15.70 5.51 30.75
CA THR A 414 -16.14 6.66 31.54
C THR A 414 -16.69 7.77 30.64
N LYS A 415 -17.55 8.65 31.18
CA LYS A 415 -18.09 9.80 30.45
C LYS A 415 -17.01 10.77 29.97
N ASP A 416 -16.01 11.04 30.78
CA ASP A 416 -14.88 11.92 30.43
C ASP A 416 -14.01 11.33 29.30
N ALA A 417 -14.02 10.00 29.15
CA ALA A 417 -13.34 9.31 28.06
C ALA A 417 -14.09 9.48 26.72
N SER A 418 -15.39 9.81 26.71
CA SER A 418 -16.18 9.93 25.47
C SER A 418 -15.72 11.10 24.59
N GLU A 419 -15.50 12.29 25.17
CA GLU A 419 -15.01 13.46 24.42
C GLU A 419 -13.58 13.22 23.91
N LYS A 420 -12.73 12.62 24.75
CA LYS A 420 -11.36 12.25 24.37
C LYS A 420 -11.35 11.19 23.29
N LEU A 421 -12.27 10.23 23.33
CA LEU A 421 -12.41 9.20 22.31
C LEU A 421 -12.71 9.80 20.94
N SER A 422 -13.70 10.71 20.86
CA SER A 422 -14.06 11.36 19.59
C SER A 422 -12.85 12.10 18.97
N LEU A 423 -12.12 12.87 19.78
CA LEU A 423 -10.92 13.58 19.30
C LEU A 423 -9.79 12.63 18.89
N ALA A 424 -9.60 11.53 19.63
CA ALA A 424 -8.60 10.52 19.31
C ALA A 424 -8.93 9.80 17.99
N LEU A 425 -10.18 9.39 17.82
CA LEU A 425 -10.63 8.73 16.58
C LEU A 425 -10.51 9.66 15.36
N GLN A 426 -10.84 10.93 15.51
CA GLN A 426 -10.67 11.93 14.45
C GLN A 426 -9.20 12.05 14.03
N ARG A 427 -8.27 12.07 14.99
CA ARG A 427 -6.82 12.14 14.70
C ARG A 427 -6.33 10.87 14.03
N LEU A 428 -6.72 9.69 14.53
CA LEU A 428 -6.33 8.41 13.95
C LEU A 428 -6.86 8.24 12.51
N ALA A 429 -8.09 8.67 12.25
CA ALA A 429 -8.66 8.66 10.90
C ALA A 429 -8.01 9.68 9.94
N ALA A 430 -7.44 10.77 10.45
CA ALA A 430 -6.65 11.70 9.64
C ALA A 430 -5.26 11.12 9.27
N GLU A 431 -4.71 10.25 10.12
CA GLU A 431 -3.45 9.55 9.85
C GLU A 431 -3.61 8.41 8.85
N ASP A 432 -4.68 7.62 9.01
CA ASP A 432 -4.93 6.41 8.23
C ASP A 432 -6.28 6.47 7.50
N PRO A 433 -6.31 6.68 6.18
CA PRO A 433 -7.54 6.75 5.40
C PRO A 433 -8.28 5.40 5.29
N THR A 434 -7.65 4.27 5.62
CA THR A 434 -8.32 2.95 5.70
C THR A 434 -8.96 2.69 7.04
N PHE A 435 -8.68 3.53 8.04
CA PHE A 435 -9.36 3.51 9.32
C PHE A 435 -10.58 4.43 9.27
N LYS A 436 -11.76 3.88 9.52
CA LYS A 436 -13.03 4.63 9.60
C LYS A 436 -13.68 4.45 10.95
N TYR A 437 -14.43 5.45 11.37
CA TYR A 437 -15.27 5.35 12.56
C TYR A 437 -16.61 6.07 12.32
N TYR A 438 -17.64 5.55 12.93
CA TYR A 438 -18.99 6.13 12.89
C TYR A 438 -19.79 5.70 14.11
N THR A 439 -20.89 6.41 14.38
CA THR A 439 -21.85 6.00 15.39
C THR A 439 -22.96 5.22 14.71
N ASP A 440 -23.25 4.02 15.19
CA ASP A 440 -24.38 3.23 14.74
C ASP A 440 -25.66 3.89 15.26
N GLU A 441 -26.57 4.28 14.36
CA GLU A 441 -27.78 5.04 14.69
C GLU A 441 -28.80 4.20 15.47
N GLU A 442 -28.79 2.86 15.30
CA GLU A 442 -29.73 1.97 16.00
C GLU A 442 -29.25 1.64 17.41
N THR A 443 -27.96 1.37 17.59
CA THR A 443 -27.40 0.95 18.87
C THR A 443 -26.80 2.10 19.68
N GLY A 444 -26.49 3.22 19.02
CA GLY A 444 -25.76 4.35 19.61
C GLY A 444 -24.29 4.05 19.92
N GLN A 445 -23.78 2.89 19.50
CA GLN A 445 -22.41 2.48 19.71
C GLN A 445 -21.46 3.16 18.74
N THR A 446 -20.23 3.44 19.18
CA THR A 446 -19.16 3.86 18.29
C THR A 446 -18.54 2.63 17.63
N ILE A 447 -18.59 2.58 16.31
CA ILE A 447 -18.00 1.51 15.51
C ILE A 447 -16.68 2.01 14.91
N ILE A 448 -15.65 1.20 15.01
CA ILE A 448 -14.37 1.37 14.30
C ILE A 448 -14.25 0.31 13.22
N ALA A 449 -13.71 0.67 12.06
CA ALA A 449 -13.55 -0.22 10.92
C ALA A 449 -12.12 -0.10 10.34
N GLY A 450 -11.57 -1.23 9.88
CA GLY A 450 -10.19 -1.33 9.40
C GLY A 450 -9.97 -2.53 8.49
N MET A 451 -8.70 -2.77 8.13
CA MET A 451 -8.30 -3.78 7.15
C MET A 451 -8.13 -5.18 7.73
N GLY A 452 -7.99 -5.32 9.05
CA GLY A 452 -7.80 -6.60 9.71
C GLY A 452 -7.86 -6.50 11.24
N GLU A 453 -7.86 -7.66 11.92
CA GLU A 453 -7.90 -7.71 13.38
C GLU A 453 -6.70 -7.01 14.02
N LEU A 454 -5.48 -7.25 13.50
CA LEU A 454 -4.27 -6.62 14.01
C LEU A 454 -4.30 -5.10 13.83
N HIS A 455 -4.84 -4.61 12.72
CA HIS A 455 -5.00 -3.18 12.48
C HIS A 455 -5.88 -2.55 13.57
N LEU A 456 -7.06 -3.12 13.85
CA LEU A 456 -7.95 -2.60 14.88
C LEU A 456 -7.38 -2.75 16.29
N ASP A 457 -6.66 -3.84 16.58
CA ASP A 457 -5.95 -4.03 17.86
C ASP A 457 -4.92 -2.94 18.11
N ILE A 458 -4.16 -2.56 17.10
CA ILE A 458 -3.18 -1.47 17.19
C ILE A 458 -3.87 -0.13 17.43
N ILE A 459 -4.97 0.16 16.72
CA ILE A 459 -5.78 1.36 16.94
C ILE A 459 -6.28 1.42 18.39
N VAL A 460 -6.82 0.32 18.91
CA VAL A 460 -7.28 0.23 20.31
C VAL A 460 -6.14 0.42 21.30
N ASP A 461 -4.98 -0.17 21.04
CA ASP A 461 -3.80 0.00 21.88
C ASP A 461 -3.28 1.45 21.87
N ARG A 462 -3.28 2.10 20.71
CA ARG A 462 -2.96 3.53 20.57
C ARG A 462 -3.93 4.41 21.34
N LEU A 463 -5.25 4.12 21.31
CA LEU A 463 -6.24 4.84 22.13
C LEU A 463 -5.87 4.79 23.61
N ARG A 464 -5.44 3.64 24.12
CA ARG A 464 -5.04 3.45 25.53
C ARG A 464 -3.72 4.13 25.85
N ARG A 465 -2.67 3.89 25.05
CA ARG A 465 -1.30 4.32 25.36
C ARG A 465 -1.04 5.80 25.02
N GLU A 466 -1.43 6.23 23.83
CA GLU A 466 -1.15 7.60 23.36
C GLU A 466 -2.20 8.60 23.86
N PHE A 467 -3.48 8.26 23.70
CA PHE A 467 -4.59 9.17 24.02
C PHE A 467 -5.12 9.02 25.45
N LYS A 468 -4.66 8.00 26.19
CA LYS A 468 -5.12 7.70 27.57
C LYS A 468 -6.65 7.50 27.65
N VAL A 469 -7.22 6.87 26.64
CA VAL A 469 -8.64 6.54 26.56
C VAL A 469 -8.84 5.05 26.75
N GLU A 470 -9.44 4.67 27.87
CA GLU A 470 -9.83 3.29 28.16
C GLU A 470 -11.14 2.96 27.47
N VAL A 471 -11.13 1.93 26.63
CA VAL A 471 -12.30 1.44 25.90
C VAL A 471 -12.55 -0.05 26.16
N THR A 472 -13.83 -0.43 26.12
CA THR A 472 -14.27 -1.82 25.99
C THR A 472 -14.47 -2.11 24.50
N VAL A 473 -14.01 -3.28 24.03
CA VAL A 473 -14.06 -3.66 22.63
C VAL A 473 -15.04 -4.82 22.47
N GLY A 474 -15.94 -4.70 21.51
CA GLY A 474 -16.88 -5.76 21.13
C GLY A 474 -16.24 -6.81 20.21
N ALA A 475 -16.99 -7.87 19.89
CA ALA A 475 -16.54 -8.88 18.93
C ALA A 475 -16.43 -8.30 17.52
N PRO A 476 -15.43 -8.72 16.70
CA PRO A 476 -15.31 -8.31 15.32
C PRO A 476 -16.54 -8.72 14.48
N GLN A 477 -16.92 -7.87 13.55
CA GLN A 477 -18.02 -8.10 12.62
C GLN A 477 -17.58 -7.87 11.19
N VAL A 478 -18.09 -8.69 10.28
CA VAL A 478 -17.82 -8.58 8.85
C VAL A 478 -18.59 -7.43 8.24
N SER A 479 -17.94 -6.60 7.47
CA SER A 479 -18.56 -5.54 6.67
C SER A 479 -19.07 -6.11 5.35
N TYR A 480 -20.31 -6.61 5.37
CA TYR A 480 -21.00 -7.06 4.17
C TYR A 480 -21.28 -5.91 3.21
N ARG A 481 -21.56 -6.24 1.94
CA ARG A 481 -22.01 -5.32 0.90
C ARG A 481 -23.27 -5.85 0.25
N GLU A 482 -23.97 -4.97 -0.47
CA GLU A 482 -25.10 -5.34 -1.32
C GLU A 482 -24.74 -5.07 -2.78
N THR A 483 -25.32 -5.84 -3.69
CA THR A 483 -25.25 -5.56 -5.14
C THR A 483 -26.49 -6.10 -5.83
N ILE A 484 -26.62 -5.77 -7.12
CA ILE A 484 -27.68 -6.26 -7.99
C ILE A 484 -27.13 -7.31 -8.96
N THR A 485 -27.93 -8.30 -9.30
CA THR A 485 -27.53 -9.37 -10.23
C THR A 485 -28.30 -9.34 -11.54
N LYS A 486 -29.35 -8.53 -11.64
CA LYS A 486 -30.21 -8.42 -12.82
C LYS A 486 -30.34 -6.97 -13.27
N THR A 487 -30.61 -6.81 -14.55
CA THR A 487 -30.94 -5.53 -15.16
C THR A 487 -32.45 -5.32 -15.10
N ALA A 488 -32.88 -4.13 -14.69
CA ALA A 488 -34.28 -3.73 -14.74
C ALA A 488 -34.46 -2.23 -14.89
N ASP A 489 -35.53 -1.83 -15.53
CA ASP A 489 -36.01 -0.45 -15.63
C ASP A 489 -36.98 -0.20 -14.48
N VAL A 490 -36.67 0.77 -13.65
CA VAL A 490 -37.46 1.02 -12.43
C VAL A 490 -37.94 2.45 -12.37
N GLU A 491 -39.24 2.59 -12.16
CA GLU A 491 -39.89 3.87 -11.90
C GLU A 491 -39.73 4.29 -10.44
N GLY A 492 -39.32 5.54 -10.23
CA GLY A 492 -39.35 6.20 -8.94
C GLY A 492 -40.24 7.44 -8.97
N MET A 493 -41.26 7.48 -8.13
CA MET A 493 -42.18 8.61 -8.03
C MET A 493 -42.27 9.09 -6.58
N HIS A 494 -42.15 10.40 -6.40
CA HIS A 494 -42.45 11.09 -5.16
C HIS A 494 -43.47 12.19 -5.46
N LYS A 495 -44.68 11.99 -4.99
CA LYS A 495 -45.78 12.99 -5.10
C LYS A 495 -46.39 13.15 -3.72
N LYS A 496 -46.38 14.37 -3.18
CA LYS A 496 -46.97 14.71 -1.90
C LYS A 496 -47.70 16.04 -2.03
N GLN A 497 -48.94 16.09 -1.66
CA GLN A 497 -49.75 17.31 -1.57
C GLN A 497 -50.28 17.44 -0.14
N SER A 498 -49.85 18.45 0.58
CA SER A 498 -50.32 18.77 1.92
C SER A 498 -50.51 20.26 2.06
N GLY A 499 -51.70 20.79 1.68
CA GLY A 499 -52.18 22.12 2.03
C GLY A 499 -51.31 23.33 1.70
N GLY A 500 -50.46 23.26 0.65
CA GLY A 500 -49.54 24.31 0.24
C GLY A 500 -48.76 23.91 -1.02
N LYS A 501 -47.52 24.35 -1.17
CA LYS A 501 -46.64 23.93 -2.28
C LYS A 501 -46.42 22.42 -2.21
N GLY A 502 -46.84 21.69 -3.26
CA GLY A 502 -46.65 20.24 -3.35
C GLY A 502 -45.19 19.83 -3.53
N GLN A 503 -44.93 18.54 -3.52
CA GLN A 503 -43.65 17.95 -3.88
C GLN A 503 -43.87 16.99 -5.05
N TYR A 504 -43.08 17.12 -6.11
CA TYR A 504 -43.15 16.26 -7.29
C TYR A 504 -41.79 15.91 -7.81
N GLY A 505 -41.46 14.62 -7.88
CA GLY A 505 -40.28 14.06 -8.54
C GLY A 505 -40.64 12.75 -9.20
N HIS A 506 -40.28 12.57 -10.45
CA HIS A 506 -40.60 11.35 -11.20
C HIS A 506 -39.42 11.01 -12.12
N VAL A 507 -38.88 9.80 -11.97
CA VAL A 507 -37.71 9.29 -12.69
C VAL A 507 -37.95 7.87 -13.19
N TRP A 508 -37.39 7.55 -14.32
CA TRP A 508 -37.21 6.19 -14.81
C TRP A 508 -35.71 5.91 -14.94
N ILE A 509 -35.23 4.92 -14.22
CA ILE A 509 -33.81 4.57 -14.14
C ILE A 509 -33.63 3.11 -14.51
N LYS A 510 -32.75 2.86 -15.47
CA LYS A 510 -32.27 1.51 -15.78
C LYS A 510 -31.08 1.20 -14.88
N TYR A 511 -31.19 0.16 -14.10
CA TYR A 511 -30.11 -0.35 -13.27
C TYR A 511 -29.51 -1.60 -13.89
N GLU A 512 -28.19 -1.67 -13.91
CA GLU A 512 -27.40 -2.79 -14.45
C GLU A 512 -26.25 -3.11 -13.50
N PRO A 513 -25.88 -4.39 -13.33
CA PRO A 513 -24.61 -4.72 -12.67
C PRO A 513 -23.45 -4.03 -13.40
N ASN A 514 -22.48 -3.52 -12.63
CA ASN A 514 -21.27 -2.91 -13.20
C ASN A 514 -20.07 -3.85 -13.00
N PRO A 515 -19.66 -4.61 -14.03
CA PRO A 515 -18.56 -5.57 -13.91
C PRO A 515 -17.19 -4.89 -13.74
N ASP A 516 -17.08 -3.62 -14.13
CA ASP A 516 -15.84 -2.83 -13.99
C ASP A 516 -15.67 -2.26 -12.57
N GLY A 517 -16.63 -2.54 -11.68
CA GLY A 517 -16.64 -2.07 -10.30
C GLY A 517 -17.14 -0.64 -10.12
N GLY A 518 -17.55 -0.33 -8.89
CA GLY A 518 -17.98 0.99 -8.49
C GLY A 518 -19.37 1.43 -9.00
N PHE A 519 -19.70 2.70 -8.74
CA PHE A 519 -20.98 3.29 -9.14
C PHE A 519 -20.82 4.21 -10.35
N VAL A 520 -21.55 3.91 -11.43
CA VAL A 520 -21.58 4.72 -12.65
C VAL A 520 -22.99 5.28 -12.86
N PHE A 521 -23.10 6.61 -12.96
CA PHE A 521 -24.34 7.30 -13.29
C PHE A 521 -24.29 7.88 -14.70
N ILE A 522 -25.29 7.58 -15.51
CA ILE A 522 -25.41 8.07 -16.91
C ILE A 522 -26.69 8.82 -17.08
N ASP A 523 -26.61 10.06 -17.57
CA ASP A 523 -27.74 10.85 -17.99
C ASP A 523 -28.04 10.63 -19.48
N LYS A 524 -29.26 10.16 -19.77
CA LYS A 524 -29.80 9.98 -21.12
C LYS A 524 -31.14 10.71 -21.31
N ILE A 525 -31.43 11.75 -20.51
CA ILE A 525 -32.66 12.53 -20.65
C ILE A 525 -32.63 13.32 -21.98
N VAL A 526 -33.71 13.18 -22.75
CA VAL A 526 -33.92 13.87 -24.01
C VAL A 526 -35.18 14.76 -23.92
N GLY A 527 -35.16 15.91 -24.59
CA GLY A 527 -36.33 16.79 -24.71
C GLY A 527 -36.70 17.56 -23.46
N GLY A 528 -35.82 17.69 -22.48
CA GLY A 528 -36.06 18.49 -21.28
C GLY A 528 -37.13 17.92 -20.33
N LYS A 529 -37.42 16.61 -20.40
CA LYS A 529 -38.41 15.93 -19.54
C LYS A 529 -38.09 16.09 -18.05
N ILE A 530 -36.80 16.17 -17.71
CA ILE A 530 -36.29 16.55 -16.39
C ILE A 530 -35.34 17.73 -16.58
N PRO A 531 -35.54 18.87 -15.90
CA PRO A 531 -34.61 19.99 -15.91
C PRO A 531 -33.21 19.59 -15.45
N LYS A 532 -32.18 20.08 -16.13
CA LYS A 532 -30.76 19.72 -15.87
C LYS A 532 -30.31 19.98 -14.44
N GLU A 533 -30.90 20.99 -13.80
CA GLU A 533 -30.61 21.34 -12.40
C GLU A 533 -30.92 20.21 -11.42
N TYR A 534 -31.88 19.33 -11.71
CA TYR A 534 -32.28 18.22 -10.83
C TYR A 534 -31.46 16.93 -11.04
N ILE A 535 -30.70 16.80 -12.13
CA ILE A 535 -29.96 15.57 -12.46
C ILE A 535 -28.92 15.25 -11.41
N LYS A 536 -28.19 16.26 -10.91
CA LYS A 536 -27.23 16.09 -9.82
C LYS A 536 -27.91 15.62 -8.52
N SER A 537 -29.12 16.10 -8.26
CA SER A 537 -29.88 15.70 -7.06
C SER A 537 -30.37 14.26 -7.16
N ILE A 538 -30.69 13.77 -8.37
CA ILE A 538 -31.01 12.35 -8.61
C ILE A 538 -29.80 11.48 -8.32
N GLU A 539 -28.64 11.80 -8.88
CA GLU A 539 -27.41 11.06 -8.61
C GLU A 539 -27.06 11.04 -7.12
N LYS A 540 -27.14 12.20 -6.45
CA LYS A 540 -26.93 12.32 -5.01
C LYS A 540 -27.88 11.45 -4.21
N GLY A 541 -29.16 11.40 -4.59
CA GLY A 541 -30.18 10.56 -3.95
C GLY A 541 -29.89 9.06 -4.09
N LEU A 542 -29.36 8.63 -5.24
CA LEU A 542 -28.92 7.26 -5.45
C LEU A 542 -27.70 6.92 -4.57
N ARG A 543 -26.69 7.77 -4.56
CA ARG A 543 -25.47 7.56 -3.74
C ARG A 543 -25.80 7.45 -2.25
N GLU A 544 -26.65 8.33 -1.73
CA GLU A 544 -27.09 8.28 -0.33
C GLU A 544 -27.90 7.00 -0.03
N LYS A 545 -28.77 6.58 -0.96
CA LYS A 545 -29.54 5.34 -0.78
C LYS A 545 -28.65 4.11 -0.86
N MET A 546 -27.69 4.09 -1.78
CA MET A 546 -26.71 3.02 -1.87
C MET A 546 -25.85 2.90 -0.62
N ALA A 547 -25.49 4.00 0.03
CA ALA A 547 -24.72 3.97 1.27
C ALA A 547 -25.47 3.28 2.42
N ILE A 548 -26.81 3.34 2.41
CA ILE A 548 -27.68 2.70 3.42
C ILE A 548 -28.08 1.27 3.01
N GLY A 549 -28.07 0.95 1.71
CA GLY A 549 -28.54 -0.33 1.17
C GLY A 549 -30.06 -0.43 1.04
N ILE A 550 -30.52 -1.53 0.46
CA ILE A 550 -31.95 -1.82 0.21
C ILE A 550 -32.39 -3.24 0.62
N LEU A 551 -31.46 -4.10 1.03
CA LEU A 551 -31.75 -5.50 1.38
C LEU A 551 -31.60 -5.76 2.88
N ALA A 552 -30.46 -5.46 3.44
CA ALA A 552 -30.11 -5.70 4.84
C ALA A 552 -29.43 -4.50 5.52
N GLY A 553 -29.40 -3.35 4.83
CA GLY A 553 -28.82 -2.13 5.37
C GLY A 553 -27.29 -2.05 5.22
N TYR A 554 -26.71 -2.76 4.25
CA TYR A 554 -25.30 -2.67 3.93
C TYR A 554 -25.05 -1.82 2.68
N PRO A 555 -23.93 -1.11 2.60
CA PRO A 555 -23.62 -0.31 1.42
C PRO A 555 -23.65 -1.13 0.13
N MET A 556 -24.25 -0.54 -0.91
CA MET A 556 -24.33 -1.16 -2.24
C MET A 556 -23.10 -0.79 -3.09
N ILE A 557 -22.61 -1.75 -3.87
CA ILE A 557 -21.47 -1.59 -4.78
C ILE A 557 -21.80 -2.14 -6.18
N ASP A 558 -21.01 -1.75 -7.16
CA ASP A 558 -20.95 -2.31 -8.52
C ASP A 558 -22.27 -2.16 -9.28
N ILE A 559 -22.78 -0.94 -9.33
CA ILE A 559 -24.06 -0.60 -9.96
C ILE A 559 -23.85 0.48 -11.02
N LYS A 560 -24.44 0.27 -12.18
CA LYS A 560 -24.59 1.26 -13.21
C LYS A 560 -26.06 1.70 -13.28
N ALA A 561 -26.31 3.00 -13.13
CA ALA A 561 -27.62 3.61 -13.18
C ALA A 561 -27.72 4.55 -14.37
N THR A 562 -28.65 4.28 -15.29
CA THR A 562 -28.92 5.13 -16.47
C THR A 562 -30.27 5.78 -16.30
N LEU A 563 -30.27 7.10 -16.10
CA LEU A 563 -31.48 7.91 -16.08
C LEU A 563 -31.92 8.17 -17.52
N PHE A 564 -33.07 7.66 -17.96
CA PHE A 564 -33.49 7.72 -19.36
C PHE A 564 -34.86 8.40 -19.58
N ASP A 565 -35.71 8.46 -18.55
CA ASP A 565 -37.03 9.11 -18.67
C ASP A 565 -37.48 9.69 -17.31
N GLY A 566 -38.54 10.49 -17.34
CA GLY A 566 -39.16 11.08 -16.16
C GLY A 566 -40.10 12.22 -16.56
N SER A 567 -40.62 12.92 -15.58
CA SER A 567 -41.45 14.11 -15.82
C SER A 567 -41.28 15.11 -14.66
N TYR A 568 -41.52 16.36 -14.93
CA TYR A 568 -41.48 17.43 -13.94
C TYR A 568 -42.81 18.18 -13.85
N HIS A 569 -43.00 18.87 -12.73
CA HIS A 569 -44.14 19.78 -12.50
C HIS A 569 -43.59 21.18 -12.24
N GLU A 570 -44.10 22.17 -12.99
CA GLU A 570 -43.56 23.55 -13.01
C GLU A 570 -43.50 24.21 -11.61
N VAL A 571 -44.41 23.85 -10.69
CA VAL A 571 -44.50 24.47 -9.37
C VAL A 571 -44.00 23.56 -8.24
N ASP A 572 -44.26 22.24 -8.33
CA ASP A 572 -44.06 21.30 -7.23
C ASP A 572 -42.77 20.51 -7.32
N SER A 573 -42.05 20.58 -8.47
CA SER A 573 -40.75 19.94 -8.61
C SER A 573 -39.66 20.66 -7.81
N SER A 574 -38.79 19.89 -7.18
CA SER A 574 -37.68 20.39 -6.38
C SER A 574 -36.54 19.36 -6.33
N GLU A 575 -35.34 19.82 -6.02
CA GLU A 575 -34.16 18.95 -5.81
C GLU A 575 -34.44 17.83 -4.81
N LEU A 576 -35.09 18.16 -3.69
CA LEU A 576 -35.45 17.19 -2.66
C LEU A 576 -36.42 16.12 -3.18
N ALA A 577 -37.44 16.53 -3.95
CA ALA A 577 -38.44 15.61 -4.51
C ALA A 577 -37.78 14.60 -5.47
N TYR A 578 -36.84 15.04 -6.33
CA TYR A 578 -36.11 14.14 -7.22
C TYR A 578 -35.12 13.24 -6.48
N LYS A 579 -34.47 13.75 -5.45
CA LYS A 579 -33.61 12.96 -4.55
C LYS A 579 -34.40 11.81 -3.93
N ILE A 580 -35.58 12.08 -3.40
CA ILE A 580 -36.48 11.07 -2.82
C ILE A 580 -37.01 10.11 -3.91
N ALA A 581 -37.38 10.61 -5.08
CA ALA A 581 -37.87 9.77 -6.18
C ALA A 581 -36.77 8.78 -6.64
N ALA A 582 -35.52 9.22 -6.75
CA ALA A 582 -34.38 8.37 -7.06
C ALA A 582 -34.15 7.29 -5.98
N SER A 583 -34.19 7.67 -4.70
CA SER A 583 -34.09 6.73 -3.58
C SER A 583 -35.20 5.68 -3.61
N LYS A 584 -36.44 6.10 -3.87
CA LYS A 584 -37.61 5.20 -3.98
C LYS A 584 -37.51 4.25 -5.17
N SER A 585 -36.97 4.68 -6.32
CA SER A 585 -36.79 3.80 -7.48
C SER A 585 -35.87 2.62 -7.14
N LEU A 586 -34.74 2.88 -6.50
CA LEU A 586 -33.80 1.83 -6.13
C LEU A 586 -34.43 0.85 -5.12
N THR A 587 -35.14 1.35 -4.12
CA THR A 587 -35.84 0.51 -3.13
C THR A 587 -36.95 -0.34 -3.78
N LYS A 588 -37.77 0.26 -4.65
CA LYS A 588 -38.84 -0.45 -5.38
C LYS A 588 -38.27 -1.55 -6.29
N GLY A 589 -37.09 -1.31 -6.86
CA GLY A 589 -36.41 -2.25 -7.76
C GLY A 589 -35.84 -3.48 -7.08
N ARG A 590 -35.77 -3.57 -5.78
CA ARG A 590 -35.05 -4.60 -5.00
C ARG A 590 -35.23 -6.03 -5.53
N GLU A 591 -36.47 -6.48 -5.75
CA GLU A 591 -36.77 -7.84 -6.21
C GLU A 591 -36.45 -8.02 -7.70
N ALA A 592 -36.85 -7.04 -8.52
CA ALA A 592 -36.62 -7.09 -9.98
C ALA A 592 -35.11 -7.06 -10.31
N LEU A 593 -34.31 -6.35 -9.52
CA LEU A 593 -32.86 -6.25 -9.65
C LEU A 593 -32.09 -7.46 -9.09
N GLY A 594 -32.79 -8.37 -8.40
CA GLY A 594 -32.17 -9.56 -7.80
C GLY A 594 -31.06 -9.17 -6.82
N THR A 595 -31.38 -8.32 -5.86
CA THR A 595 -30.41 -7.81 -4.87
C THR A 595 -29.92 -8.94 -3.98
N VAL A 596 -28.58 -8.98 -3.78
CA VAL A 596 -27.89 -10.01 -2.99
C VAL A 596 -26.90 -9.40 -2.02
N LEU A 597 -26.60 -10.13 -0.93
CA LEU A 597 -25.48 -9.82 -0.04
C LEU A 597 -24.17 -10.37 -0.60
N LEU A 598 -23.11 -9.60 -0.39
CA LEU A 598 -21.73 -9.97 -0.69
C LEU A 598 -20.95 -10.06 0.62
N GLU A 599 -20.06 -11.04 0.69
CA GLU A 599 -19.08 -11.19 1.77
C GLU A 599 -17.66 -10.94 1.26
N PRO A 600 -16.77 -10.37 2.09
CA PRO A 600 -15.38 -10.18 1.72
C PRO A 600 -14.64 -11.53 1.72
N ILE A 601 -13.93 -11.79 0.63
CA ILE A 601 -13.08 -12.95 0.44
C ILE A 601 -11.63 -12.53 0.65
N MET A 602 -10.95 -13.28 1.48
CA MET A 602 -9.54 -13.09 1.76
C MET A 602 -8.70 -14.05 0.91
N ASP A 603 -7.66 -13.53 0.30
CA ASP A 603 -6.58 -14.36 -0.23
C ASP A 603 -5.68 -14.75 0.95
N VAL A 604 -5.61 -16.03 1.24
CA VAL A 604 -4.95 -16.59 2.41
C VAL A 604 -3.81 -17.47 1.97
N ALA A 605 -2.61 -17.22 2.52
CA ALA A 605 -1.47 -18.09 2.37
C ALA A 605 -1.12 -18.71 3.73
N VAL A 606 -1.13 -20.03 3.80
CA VAL A 606 -0.80 -20.78 5.03
C VAL A 606 0.49 -21.55 4.80
N VAL A 607 1.48 -21.32 5.66
CA VAL A 607 2.77 -22.03 5.60
C VAL A 607 2.83 -23.04 6.72
N VAL A 608 2.99 -24.31 6.37
CA VAL A 608 3.01 -25.42 7.33
C VAL A 608 4.04 -26.49 6.94
N PRO A 609 4.67 -27.17 7.93
CA PRO A 609 5.45 -28.38 7.67
C PRO A 609 4.58 -29.49 7.05
N GLU A 610 5.21 -30.36 6.27
CA GLU A 610 4.54 -31.48 5.57
C GLU A 610 3.66 -32.34 6.46
N ASP A 611 4.09 -32.60 7.72
CA ASP A 611 3.34 -33.39 8.70
C ASP A 611 1.92 -32.86 8.97
N PHE A 612 1.67 -31.56 8.79
CA PHE A 612 0.38 -30.91 9.08
C PHE A 612 -0.38 -30.50 7.83
N PHE A 613 0.16 -30.74 6.65
CA PHE A 613 -0.43 -30.31 5.38
C PHE A 613 -1.87 -30.84 5.20
N GLY A 614 -2.10 -32.11 5.44
CA GLY A 614 -3.42 -32.73 5.30
C GLY A 614 -4.48 -32.17 6.25
N ASP A 615 -4.10 -31.93 7.52
CA ASP A 615 -5.02 -31.39 8.52
C ASP A 615 -5.41 -29.94 8.20
N VAL A 616 -4.44 -29.13 7.75
CA VAL A 616 -4.68 -27.75 7.39
C VAL A 616 -5.50 -27.63 6.10
N MET A 617 -5.26 -28.48 5.08
CA MET A 617 -6.10 -28.57 3.89
C MET A 617 -7.55 -28.92 4.23
N GLY A 618 -7.74 -29.85 5.15
CA GLY A 618 -9.06 -30.23 5.67
C GLY A 618 -9.76 -29.08 6.41
N ASP A 619 -9.00 -28.29 7.19
CA ASP A 619 -9.55 -27.14 7.90
C ASP A 619 -9.92 -25.99 6.95
N ILE A 620 -9.08 -25.67 5.96
CA ILE A 620 -9.38 -24.68 4.92
C ILE A 620 -10.69 -25.04 4.20
N SER A 621 -10.87 -26.30 3.84
CA SER A 621 -12.11 -26.79 3.18
C SER A 621 -13.34 -26.63 4.08
N ARG A 622 -13.23 -26.88 5.39
CA ARG A 622 -14.33 -26.67 6.36
C ARG A 622 -14.70 -25.19 6.49
N ARG A 623 -13.75 -24.29 6.27
CA ARG A 623 -13.92 -22.82 6.29
C ARG A 623 -14.46 -22.27 4.96
N ARG A 624 -15.05 -23.09 4.13
CA ARG A 624 -15.50 -22.70 2.78
C ARG A 624 -14.36 -22.19 1.89
N GLY A 625 -13.12 -22.54 2.22
CA GLY A 625 -11.95 -22.13 1.47
C GLY A 625 -11.83 -22.82 0.12
N GLN A 626 -11.48 -22.08 -0.89
CA GLN A 626 -11.18 -22.55 -2.25
C GLN A 626 -9.67 -22.51 -2.46
N VAL A 627 -9.03 -23.68 -2.40
CA VAL A 627 -7.59 -23.77 -2.62
C VAL A 627 -7.27 -23.45 -4.08
N ARG A 628 -6.37 -22.49 -4.30
CA ARG A 628 -5.91 -22.08 -5.63
C ARG A 628 -4.60 -22.75 -6.02
N ASP A 629 -3.69 -22.84 -5.06
CA ASP A 629 -2.35 -23.32 -5.32
C ASP A 629 -1.75 -23.96 -4.07
N ASN A 630 -0.75 -24.79 -4.28
CA ASN A 630 0.03 -25.43 -3.24
C ASN A 630 1.46 -25.62 -3.72
N GLU A 631 2.40 -25.02 -3.03
CA GLU A 631 3.81 -25.03 -3.37
C GLU A 631 4.62 -25.65 -2.22
N THR A 632 5.66 -26.36 -2.54
CA THR A 632 6.64 -26.83 -1.55
C THR A 632 7.87 -25.94 -1.60
N ARG A 633 8.22 -25.36 -0.48
CA ARG A 633 9.40 -24.50 -0.33
C ARG A 633 10.69 -25.33 -0.27
N ASN A 634 11.82 -24.68 -0.45
CA ASN A 634 13.13 -25.32 -0.38
C ASN A 634 13.45 -25.94 1.00
N ASP A 635 12.83 -25.44 2.06
CA ASP A 635 12.94 -25.92 3.44
C ASP A 635 11.99 -27.09 3.75
N GLY A 636 11.21 -27.56 2.76
CA GLY A 636 10.23 -28.64 2.90
C GLY A 636 8.88 -28.21 3.48
N ALA A 637 8.67 -26.92 3.75
CA ALA A 637 7.36 -26.40 4.17
C ALA A 637 6.44 -26.26 2.96
N HIS A 638 5.13 -26.50 3.18
CA HIS A 638 4.09 -26.28 2.17
C HIS A 638 3.47 -24.89 2.34
N VAL A 639 3.28 -24.20 1.23
CA VAL A 639 2.53 -22.94 1.13
C VAL A 639 1.20 -23.25 0.46
N ILE A 640 0.11 -23.15 1.21
CA ILE A 640 -1.26 -23.37 0.71
C ILE A 640 -1.87 -22.00 0.46
N LYS A 641 -2.21 -21.70 -0.80
CA LYS A 641 -2.90 -20.46 -1.18
C LYS A 641 -4.38 -20.74 -1.41
N ALA A 642 -5.27 -20.02 -0.74
CA ALA A 642 -6.69 -20.24 -0.80
C ALA A 642 -7.50 -18.95 -0.67
N TYR A 643 -8.65 -18.90 -1.31
CA TYR A 643 -9.68 -17.91 -1.07
C TYR A 643 -10.58 -18.37 0.07
N ILE A 644 -10.67 -17.60 1.14
CA ILE A 644 -11.47 -17.93 2.32
C ILE A 644 -12.32 -16.73 2.72
N PRO A 645 -13.62 -16.89 3.00
CA PRO A 645 -14.43 -15.80 3.53
C PRO A 645 -13.92 -15.28 4.87
N LEU A 646 -13.88 -13.96 5.04
CA LEU A 646 -13.37 -13.33 6.26
C LEU A 646 -14.11 -13.82 7.53
N SER A 647 -15.40 -14.08 7.42
CA SER A 647 -16.20 -14.60 8.54
C SER A 647 -15.68 -15.93 9.11
N GLU A 648 -14.98 -16.72 8.30
CA GLU A 648 -14.41 -18.01 8.68
C GLU A 648 -12.98 -17.90 9.23
N MET A 649 -12.38 -16.71 9.14
CA MET A 649 -10.99 -16.47 9.56
C MET A 649 -10.84 -15.96 11.00
N PHE A 650 -11.93 -15.54 11.65
CA PHE A 650 -11.86 -15.13 13.06
C PHE A 650 -11.35 -16.25 13.96
N GLY A 651 -10.33 -15.93 14.77
CA GLY A 651 -9.67 -16.90 15.65
C GLY A 651 -8.80 -17.94 14.94
N TYR A 652 -8.58 -17.83 13.63
CA TYR A 652 -7.81 -18.80 12.85
C TYR A 652 -6.36 -18.94 13.34
N ALA A 653 -5.71 -17.85 13.76
CA ALA A 653 -4.35 -17.88 14.33
C ALA A 653 -4.21 -18.89 15.48
N THR A 654 -5.16 -18.88 16.40
CA THR A 654 -5.16 -19.79 17.57
C THR A 654 -5.40 -21.24 17.13
N GLN A 655 -6.32 -21.45 16.19
CA GLN A 655 -6.62 -22.79 15.70
C GLN A 655 -5.47 -23.36 14.88
N LEU A 656 -4.86 -22.59 13.99
CA LEU A 656 -3.69 -23.01 13.21
C LEU A 656 -2.52 -23.40 14.13
N ARG A 657 -2.21 -22.56 15.12
CA ARG A 657 -1.17 -22.88 16.13
C ARG A 657 -1.46 -24.17 16.88
N SER A 658 -2.71 -24.39 17.27
CA SER A 658 -3.12 -25.64 17.94
C SER A 658 -2.94 -26.87 17.05
N MET A 659 -3.35 -26.78 15.77
CA MET A 659 -3.23 -27.89 14.81
C MET A 659 -1.78 -28.22 14.45
N THR A 660 -0.92 -27.19 14.38
CA THR A 660 0.45 -27.32 13.88
C THR A 660 1.51 -27.29 15.00
N THR A 661 1.09 -27.46 16.26
CA THR A 661 1.99 -27.37 17.43
C THR A 661 2.85 -26.10 17.45
N GLY A 662 2.25 -24.98 17.02
CA GLY A 662 2.89 -23.66 16.96
C GLY A 662 3.77 -23.41 15.72
N ARG A 663 3.89 -24.37 14.79
CA ARG A 663 4.79 -24.27 13.63
C ARG A 663 4.13 -23.71 12.37
N GLY A 664 2.80 -23.65 12.31
CA GLY A 664 2.06 -23.07 11.20
C GLY A 664 1.98 -21.54 11.32
N THR A 665 2.17 -20.86 10.22
CA THR A 665 1.96 -19.43 10.07
C THR A 665 0.97 -19.17 8.95
N TYR A 666 0.27 -18.04 9.00
CA TYR A 666 -0.60 -17.64 7.89
C TYR A 666 -0.55 -16.14 7.71
N GLN A 667 -0.94 -15.74 6.51
CA GLN A 667 -1.16 -14.35 6.12
C GLN A 667 -2.46 -14.30 5.34
N MET A 668 -3.16 -13.19 5.42
CA MET A 668 -4.37 -12.97 4.63
C MET A 668 -4.48 -11.50 4.26
N TRP A 669 -5.04 -11.22 3.10
CA TRP A 669 -5.36 -9.89 2.62
C TRP A 669 -6.69 -9.90 1.90
N PHE A 670 -7.37 -8.76 1.89
CA PHE A 670 -8.62 -8.64 1.15
C PHE A 670 -8.35 -8.76 -0.35
N ASP A 671 -9.12 -9.61 -1.05
CA ASP A 671 -9.04 -9.78 -2.50
C ASP A 671 -10.28 -9.20 -3.19
N HIS A 672 -11.45 -9.74 -2.94
CA HIS A 672 -12.69 -9.32 -3.57
C HIS A 672 -13.92 -9.59 -2.71
N TYR A 673 -15.07 -9.12 -3.17
CA TYR A 673 -16.37 -9.49 -2.63
C TYR A 673 -17.02 -10.59 -3.46
N GLU A 674 -17.59 -11.61 -2.80
CA GLU A 674 -18.31 -12.70 -3.46
C GLU A 674 -19.72 -12.81 -2.88
N LYS A 675 -20.63 -13.40 -3.70
CA LYS A 675 -22.03 -13.58 -3.29
C LYS A 675 -22.14 -14.53 -2.09
N LEU A 676 -22.76 -14.06 -1.03
CA LEU A 676 -23.02 -14.87 0.16
C LEU A 676 -24.00 -16.01 -0.14
N PRO A 677 -23.76 -17.24 0.34
CA PRO A 677 -24.71 -18.35 0.23
C PRO A 677 -26.09 -18.00 0.82
N ARG A 678 -27.16 -18.46 0.17
CA ARG A 678 -28.53 -18.06 0.48
C ARG A 678 -28.93 -18.30 1.94
N ASN A 679 -28.56 -19.46 2.50
CA ASN A 679 -28.83 -19.81 3.90
C ASN A 679 -28.21 -18.82 4.88
N LEU A 680 -26.96 -18.42 4.66
CA LEU A 680 -26.25 -17.44 5.47
C LEU A 680 -26.79 -16.03 5.27
N SER A 681 -27.14 -15.68 4.02
CA SER A 681 -27.79 -14.41 3.71
C SER A 681 -29.12 -14.22 4.48
N GLU A 682 -29.97 -15.25 4.48
CA GLU A 682 -31.25 -15.23 5.21
C GLU A 682 -31.02 -15.12 6.73
N GLU A 683 -30.00 -15.75 7.28
CA GLU A 683 -29.65 -15.64 8.70
C GLU A 683 -29.20 -14.22 9.06
N ILE A 684 -28.36 -13.59 8.24
CA ILE A 684 -27.87 -12.22 8.48
C ILE A 684 -29.01 -11.22 8.38
N ILE A 685 -29.88 -11.34 7.37
CA ILE A 685 -31.05 -10.49 7.21
C ILE A 685 -31.97 -10.59 8.45
N LYS A 686 -32.18 -11.80 8.97
CA LYS A 686 -32.97 -12.02 10.19
C LYS A 686 -32.32 -11.42 11.43
N LYS A 687 -31.00 -11.57 11.60
CA LYS A 687 -30.26 -11.02 12.75
C LYS A 687 -30.33 -9.48 12.82
N ARG A 688 -30.36 -8.81 11.68
CA ARG A 688 -30.54 -7.35 11.60
C ARG A 688 -32.03 -6.91 11.76
N GLY A 689 -32.87 -7.82 12.21
CA GLY A 689 -34.21 -7.51 12.65
C GLY A 689 -35.28 -7.51 11.57
N GLY A 690 -35.00 -8.04 10.36
CA GLY A 690 -36.04 -8.20 9.32
C GLY A 690 -36.90 -6.96 9.00
N LYS A 691 -36.63 -5.85 9.64
CA LYS A 691 -37.13 -4.54 9.26
C LYS A 691 -36.38 -4.09 8.03
N LEU A 692 -36.78 -4.63 6.91
CA LEU A 692 -36.79 -3.84 5.70
C LEU A 692 -37.23 -2.46 6.13
N VAL A 693 -36.40 -1.45 5.80
CA VAL A 693 -36.84 -0.05 5.98
C VAL A 693 -38.26 0.02 5.45
N ALA A 694 -39.21 0.07 6.37
CA ALA A 694 -40.61 0.19 6.00
C ALA A 694 -40.73 1.44 5.16
N ASP A 695 -41.34 1.31 4.01
CA ASP A 695 -41.69 2.48 3.22
C ASP A 695 -42.37 3.48 4.17
N GLU A 696 -41.69 4.60 4.43
CA GLU A 696 -42.36 5.74 5.00
C GLU A 696 -43.38 6.22 3.94
N ASP A 697 -44.66 5.85 4.13
CA ASP A 697 -45.79 6.31 3.34
C ASP A 697 -45.89 7.85 3.26
#